data_ddb66a6c1bec80c2cabeaf02bcedb93a
#
_entry.id   ddb66a6c1bec80c2cabeaf02bcedb93a
#
_cell.length_a   1.000
_cell.length_b   1.000
_cell.length_c   1.000
_cell.angle_alpha   90.00
_cell.angle_beta   90.00
_cell.angle_gamma   90.00
#
_symmetry.space_group_name_H-M   'P 1'
#
loop_
_entity.id
_entity.type
_entity.pdbx_description
1 polymer ?
#
loop_
_entity_poly.entity_id
_entity_poly.type
_entity_poly.pdbx_seq_one_letter_code
_entity_poly.pdbx_strand_id
1 'polypeptide(L)'
;MPIITLPDGSRREFERSVCAMDVAESIGPGLAKATICARVDGELKDVSDIINGDVNISLITSKDPDGVDVIRHSFAHLVGHAGKQLFPGIKMAIGPVIENGFYYDIDYDRRLNSEDLEALEKRIKELVKTDYPVIKRWASRDDAIAEFKDRDEPYKLEIIDRDIPDDGSKIGLYHHQEYIDMCRGPHVPNTRFLRHFKLTNVTGAYWRGDVNNKQLQRVYGIAFASKQELDAHLRFLEEAAKRDHRNLAKTLDLFHLQEEAPGMVFWHPNGWTVYRVLEDYIRDRLEHAGYQEIRTPQLVDQRLWEASGHWDKYQENMFVTSSESRDYAVKPMNCPCHVQIYNKKITSYRELPIRLAEFGSCHRNEPSGSLHGLMRVRNFVQDDAHIFCTEDQITDEVITFNQLLTEVYYDMGFDAITVRISTRPEKRVGDDATWDKAETALSDALDSLGVEWEVLPGEGAFYGPKIEYSLKDCLGRVWQCGTMQVDFSMPGRLDAEYVAEDGSKKVPVMLHRAILGSLERFVGILLENTAGLLPPWLSPTQAAVLTITDSQHEYAKKVEKMLAAQGLRIKSDLRNEKIGYKIRHHTLQRVPYLLVIGDKEVENQQVAVRTRSGEDLGAMSLNAFANRLHGDIGLRGRFDIDSEKE
;
A
#
# COMPACT_ATOMS: atom_id res chain seq x y z
N MET A 1 41.01 -31.98 -6.97
CA MET A 1 39.87 -32.77 -6.41
C MET A 1 39.10 -31.86 -5.52
N PRO A 2 37.93 -31.39 -5.91
CA PRO A 2 37.11 -30.50 -5.07
C PRO A 2 36.46 -31.27 -3.93
N ILE A 3 36.47 -30.67 -2.74
CA ILE A 3 35.73 -31.12 -1.56
C ILE A 3 34.48 -30.24 -1.42
N ILE A 4 33.33 -30.83 -1.58
CA ILE A 4 32.04 -30.13 -1.49
C ILE A 4 31.47 -30.33 -0.09
N THR A 5 31.27 -29.23 0.64
CA THR A 5 30.63 -29.24 1.97
C THR A 5 29.16 -28.88 1.83
N LEU A 6 28.29 -29.78 2.32
CA LEU A 6 26.83 -29.60 2.31
C LEU A 6 26.35 -28.83 3.56
N PRO A 7 25.09 -28.31 3.59
CA PRO A 7 24.58 -27.54 4.72
C PRO A 7 24.52 -28.28 6.07
N ASP A 8 24.45 -29.63 6.03
CA ASP A 8 24.52 -30.50 7.21
C ASP A 8 25.93 -30.76 7.73
N GLY A 9 26.96 -30.16 7.11
CA GLY A 9 28.36 -30.31 7.41
C GLY A 9 29.01 -31.57 6.78
N SER A 10 28.26 -32.41 6.07
CA SER A 10 28.81 -33.56 5.36
C SER A 10 29.66 -33.11 4.18
N ARG A 11 30.74 -33.87 3.92
CA ARG A 11 31.70 -33.58 2.86
C ARG A 11 31.67 -34.66 1.80
N ARG A 12 31.79 -34.27 0.53
CA ARG A 12 31.90 -35.16 -0.63
C ARG A 12 33.11 -34.79 -1.44
N GLU A 13 33.96 -35.78 -1.70
CA GLU A 13 35.17 -35.64 -2.51
C GLU A 13 34.88 -36.13 -3.94
N PHE A 14 35.35 -35.38 -4.93
CA PHE A 14 35.20 -35.74 -6.35
C PHE A 14 36.55 -35.76 -7.03
N GLU A 15 36.79 -36.76 -7.88
CA GLU A 15 38.07 -36.97 -8.58
C GLU A 15 38.32 -35.93 -9.68
N ARG A 16 37.28 -35.20 -10.12
CA ARG A 16 37.34 -34.16 -11.16
C ARG A 16 36.49 -32.96 -10.77
N SER A 17 36.67 -31.86 -11.52
CA SER A 17 35.74 -30.73 -11.45
C SER A 17 34.30 -31.20 -11.65
N VAL A 18 33.38 -30.68 -10.87
CA VAL A 18 31.97 -31.06 -10.86
C VAL A 18 31.09 -29.85 -11.05
N CYS A 19 29.83 -30.06 -11.37
CA CYS A 19 28.81 -29.04 -11.31
C CYS A 19 27.78 -29.35 -10.20
N ALA A 20 26.88 -28.41 -9.89
CA ALA A 20 25.90 -28.63 -8.84
C ALA A 20 24.95 -29.80 -9.15
N MET A 21 24.73 -30.12 -10.44
CA MET A 21 23.92 -31.26 -10.84
C MET A 21 24.63 -32.59 -10.50
N ASP A 22 25.95 -32.69 -10.73
CA ASP A 22 26.74 -33.88 -10.35
C ASP A 22 26.64 -34.11 -8.83
N VAL A 23 26.71 -33.05 -8.04
CA VAL A 23 26.55 -33.11 -6.57
C VAL A 23 25.16 -33.62 -6.20
N ALA A 24 24.11 -33.07 -6.84
CA ALA A 24 22.71 -33.48 -6.59
C ALA A 24 22.50 -34.97 -6.93
N GLU A 25 23.04 -35.43 -8.06
CA GLU A 25 22.99 -36.84 -8.49
C GLU A 25 23.73 -37.76 -7.50
N SER A 26 24.85 -37.31 -6.96
CA SER A 26 25.61 -38.08 -5.96
C SER A 26 24.86 -38.26 -4.64
N ILE A 27 23.91 -37.36 -4.33
CA ILE A 27 23.06 -37.45 -3.13
C ILE A 27 21.86 -38.36 -3.40
N GLY A 28 21.20 -38.17 -4.56
CA GLY A 28 20.10 -39.03 -4.95
C GLY A 28 19.29 -38.49 -6.10
N PRO A 29 18.63 -39.38 -6.87
CA PRO A 29 17.93 -39.03 -8.11
C PRO A 29 16.69 -38.12 -7.86
N GLY A 30 16.11 -38.20 -6.68
CA GLY A 30 14.98 -37.33 -6.30
C GLY A 30 15.40 -35.86 -6.17
N LEU A 31 16.54 -35.63 -5.51
CA LEU A 31 17.08 -34.27 -5.32
C LEU A 31 17.61 -33.72 -6.66
N ALA A 32 18.33 -34.52 -7.44
CA ALA A 32 18.80 -34.13 -8.77
C ALA A 32 17.64 -33.66 -9.68
N LYS A 33 16.50 -34.38 -9.64
CA LYS A 33 15.30 -34.03 -10.39
C LYS A 33 14.63 -32.72 -9.89
N ALA A 34 14.77 -32.39 -8.61
CA ALA A 34 14.14 -31.23 -7.97
C ALA A 34 15.05 -29.98 -7.96
N THR A 35 16.36 -30.14 -8.16
CA THR A 35 17.33 -29.03 -8.11
C THR A 35 17.14 -28.08 -9.28
N ILE A 36 17.02 -26.78 -8.96
CA ILE A 36 16.84 -25.69 -9.92
C ILE A 36 18.14 -24.93 -10.14
N CYS A 37 18.83 -24.57 -9.05
CA CYS A 37 20.11 -23.89 -9.04
C CYS A 37 20.88 -24.28 -7.77
N ALA A 38 22.02 -23.68 -7.52
CA ALA A 38 22.79 -23.89 -6.30
C ALA A 38 23.31 -22.57 -5.75
N ARG A 39 23.44 -22.48 -4.42
CA ARG A 39 24.20 -21.43 -3.75
C ARG A 39 25.58 -21.97 -3.43
N VAL A 40 26.61 -21.41 -4.07
CA VAL A 40 28.02 -21.82 -3.93
C VAL A 40 28.77 -20.68 -3.25
N ASP A 41 29.29 -20.91 -2.04
CA ASP A 41 29.95 -19.90 -1.20
C ASP A 41 29.15 -18.57 -1.09
N GLY A 42 27.82 -18.67 -0.97
CA GLY A 42 26.93 -17.53 -0.84
C GLY A 42 26.36 -16.99 -2.15
N GLU A 43 26.91 -17.33 -3.32
CA GLU A 43 26.44 -16.87 -4.63
C GLU A 43 25.53 -17.89 -5.32
N LEU A 44 24.44 -17.42 -5.94
CA LEU A 44 23.57 -18.26 -6.76
C LEU A 44 24.23 -18.56 -8.11
N LYS A 45 24.28 -19.84 -8.49
CA LYS A 45 24.86 -20.34 -9.75
C LYS A 45 23.95 -21.35 -10.44
N ASP A 46 24.09 -21.43 -11.76
CA ASP A 46 23.38 -22.45 -12.54
C ASP A 46 23.87 -23.85 -12.15
N VAL A 47 22.98 -24.83 -12.27
CA VAL A 47 23.35 -26.23 -11.95
C VAL A 47 24.47 -26.78 -12.82
N SER A 48 24.73 -26.16 -13.98
CA SER A 48 25.76 -26.54 -14.94
C SER A 48 27.09 -25.79 -14.75
N ASP A 49 27.15 -24.77 -13.88
CA ASP A 49 28.38 -24.02 -13.64
C ASP A 49 29.44 -24.92 -12.96
N ILE A 50 30.65 -24.90 -13.52
CA ILE A 50 31.76 -25.77 -13.10
C ILE A 50 32.38 -25.29 -11.78
N ILE A 51 32.53 -26.19 -10.83
CA ILE A 51 33.18 -26.02 -9.54
C ILE A 51 34.54 -26.70 -9.58
N ASN A 52 35.60 -25.91 -9.43
CA ASN A 52 36.99 -26.40 -9.56
C ASN A 52 37.72 -26.56 -8.22
N GLY A 53 37.21 -26.03 -7.13
CA GLY A 53 37.87 -26.01 -5.81
C GLY A 53 36.92 -26.43 -4.70
N ASP A 54 37.43 -26.38 -3.47
CA ASP A 54 36.68 -26.67 -2.26
C ASP A 54 35.66 -25.53 -2.01
N VAL A 55 34.39 -25.89 -1.83
CA VAL A 55 33.30 -24.93 -1.66
C VAL A 55 32.21 -25.44 -0.71
N ASN A 56 31.46 -24.53 -0.15
CA ASN A 56 30.17 -24.81 0.50
C ASN A 56 29.04 -24.69 -0.53
N ILE A 57 28.17 -25.69 -0.61
CA ILE A 57 27.06 -25.70 -1.57
C ILE A 57 25.73 -25.98 -0.89
N SER A 58 24.70 -25.23 -1.26
CA SER A 58 23.30 -25.54 -0.97
C SER A 58 22.56 -25.74 -2.29
N LEU A 59 21.92 -26.89 -2.45
CA LEU A 59 21.11 -27.19 -3.64
C LEU A 59 19.71 -26.58 -3.45
N ILE A 60 19.32 -25.72 -4.36
CA ILE A 60 18.10 -24.92 -4.31
C ILE A 60 17.01 -25.59 -5.16
N THR A 61 15.82 -25.71 -4.60
CA THR A 61 14.63 -26.31 -5.23
C THR A 61 13.49 -25.30 -5.32
N SER A 62 12.36 -25.70 -5.92
CA SER A 62 11.15 -24.87 -5.96
C SER A 62 10.49 -24.61 -4.58
N LYS A 63 10.98 -25.24 -3.52
CA LYS A 63 10.52 -24.98 -2.13
C LYS A 63 11.25 -23.83 -1.47
N ASP A 64 12.38 -23.43 -2.05
CA ASP A 64 13.21 -22.35 -1.53
C ASP A 64 12.83 -21.02 -2.21
N PRO A 65 12.81 -19.88 -1.48
CA PRO A 65 12.50 -18.57 -2.07
C PRO A 65 13.37 -18.24 -3.30
N ASP A 66 14.67 -18.48 -3.21
CA ASP A 66 15.60 -18.27 -4.35
C ASP A 66 15.21 -19.12 -5.56
N GLY A 67 14.74 -20.36 -5.36
CA GLY A 67 14.28 -21.23 -6.44
C GLY A 67 13.02 -20.71 -7.14
N VAL A 68 12.12 -20.10 -6.37
CA VAL A 68 10.92 -19.43 -6.94
C VAL A 68 11.34 -18.22 -7.76
N ASP A 69 12.31 -17.43 -7.31
CA ASP A 69 12.79 -16.27 -8.06
C ASP A 69 13.52 -16.67 -9.35
N VAL A 70 14.26 -17.78 -9.34
CA VAL A 70 14.83 -18.36 -10.56
C VAL A 70 13.75 -18.83 -11.53
N ILE A 71 12.66 -19.41 -11.05
CA ILE A 71 11.49 -19.75 -11.87
C ILE A 71 10.90 -18.49 -12.51
N ARG A 72 10.67 -17.43 -11.74
CA ARG A 72 10.15 -16.13 -12.22
C ARG A 72 11.05 -15.52 -13.29
N HIS A 73 12.36 -15.48 -13.03
CA HIS A 73 13.34 -14.98 -14.00
C HIS A 73 13.34 -15.80 -15.31
N SER A 74 13.22 -17.10 -15.21
CA SER A 74 13.19 -17.96 -16.38
C SER A 74 11.89 -17.82 -17.20
N PHE A 75 10.77 -17.49 -16.57
CA PHE A 75 9.54 -17.14 -17.29
C PHE A 75 9.70 -15.85 -18.13
N ALA A 76 10.45 -14.86 -17.66
CA ALA A 76 10.75 -13.68 -18.46
C ALA A 76 11.40 -14.08 -19.81
N HIS A 77 12.38 -15.00 -19.80
CA HIS A 77 12.98 -15.51 -21.02
C HIS A 77 11.97 -16.27 -21.91
N LEU A 78 11.00 -16.98 -21.33
CA LEU A 78 9.94 -17.63 -22.13
C LEU A 78 8.99 -16.64 -22.79
N VAL A 79 8.75 -15.47 -22.17
CA VAL A 79 8.02 -14.37 -22.84
C VAL A 79 8.79 -13.89 -24.06
N GLY A 80 10.13 -13.74 -23.94
CA GLY A 80 10.99 -13.41 -25.07
C GLY A 80 10.93 -14.47 -26.18
N HIS A 81 11.10 -15.73 -25.83
CA HIS A 81 11.05 -16.86 -26.78
C HIS A 81 9.69 -16.93 -27.52
N ALA A 82 8.58 -16.94 -26.77
CA ALA A 82 7.25 -16.97 -27.36
C ALA A 82 6.96 -15.70 -28.21
N GLY A 83 7.40 -14.54 -27.71
CA GLY A 83 7.25 -13.26 -28.41
C GLY A 83 7.95 -13.25 -29.77
N LYS A 84 9.19 -13.72 -29.85
CA LYS A 84 9.92 -13.86 -31.11
C LYS A 84 9.25 -14.80 -32.12
N GLN A 85 8.61 -15.85 -31.62
CA GLN A 85 7.89 -16.80 -32.49
C GLN A 85 6.55 -16.26 -33.00
N LEU A 86 5.85 -15.44 -32.20
CA LEU A 86 4.51 -14.97 -32.53
C LEU A 86 4.49 -13.60 -33.20
N PHE A 87 5.47 -12.74 -32.89
CA PHE A 87 5.47 -11.33 -33.33
C PHE A 87 6.73 -11.00 -34.09
N PRO A 88 6.75 -11.16 -35.42
CA PRO A 88 7.91 -10.81 -36.25
C PRO A 88 8.32 -9.35 -36.04
N GLY A 89 9.62 -9.14 -35.86
CA GLY A 89 10.18 -7.79 -35.68
C GLY A 89 10.20 -7.27 -34.22
N ILE A 90 9.60 -7.99 -33.26
CA ILE A 90 9.67 -7.63 -31.84
C ILE A 90 11.13 -7.58 -31.35
N LYS A 91 11.49 -6.56 -30.55
CA LYS A 91 12.81 -6.43 -29.92
C LYS A 91 12.70 -6.63 -28.42
N MET A 92 13.68 -7.32 -27.86
CA MET A 92 13.67 -7.71 -26.45
C MET A 92 14.63 -6.80 -25.66
N ALA A 93 14.13 -6.18 -24.57
CA ALA A 93 14.93 -5.32 -23.71
C ALA A 93 15.38 -6.04 -22.43
N ILE A 94 14.64 -5.95 -21.34
CA ILE A 94 14.98 -6.56 -20.05
C ILE A 94 13.77 -7.25 -19.42
N GLY A 95 14.06 -8.29 -18.60
CA GLY A 95 13.03 -9.09 -17.91
C GLY A 95 13.38 -9.40 -16.47
N PRO A 96 13.31 -8.43 -15.52
CA PRO A 96 13.61 -8.66 -14.12
C PRO A 96 12.47 -9.35 -13.36
N VAL A 97 12.84 -9.93 -12.22
CA VAL A 97 11.90 -10.45 -11.22
C VAL A 97 11.34 -9.30 -10.41
N ILE A 98 10.07 -9.41 -10.05
CA ILE A 98 9.36 -8.53 -9.12
C ILE A 98 8.65 -9.38 -8.06
N GLU A 99 8.07 -8.74 -7.06
CA GLU A 99 7.28 -9.46 -6.05
C GLU A 99 6.17 -10.30 -6.69
N ASN A 100 6.14 -11.58 -6.36
CA ASN A 100 5.21 -12.59 -6.89
C ASN A 100 5.23 -12.81 -8.40
N GLY A 101 6.17 -12.22 -9.13
CA GLY A 101 6.16 -12.33 -10.58
C GLY A 101 7.41 -11.82 -11.28
N PHE A 102 7.20 -11.40 -12.51
CA PHE A 102 8.22 -10.89 -13.41
C PHE A 102 7.57 -9.94 -14.41
N TYR A 103 8.41 -9.18 -15.13
CA TYR A 103 7.97 -8.51 -16.35
C TYR A 103 9.01 -8.68 -17.46
N TYR A 104 8.62 -8.37 -18.69
CA TYR A 104 9.56 -8.21 -19.80
C TYR A 104 9.21 -6.95 -20.60
N ASP A 105 10.20 -6.09 -20.80
CA ASP A 105 10.09 -4.88 -21.62
C ASP A 105 10.39 -5.24 -23.07
N ILE A 106 9.48 -4.88 -23.96
CA ILE A 106 9.55 -5.17 -25.38
C ILE A 106 9.31 -3.92 -26.22
N ASP A 107 9.96 -3.85 -27.36
CA ASP A 107 9.72 -2.86 -28.38
C ASP A 107 9.01 -3.51 -29.57
N TYR A 108 7.83 -3.02 -29.89
CA TYR A 108 7.02 -3.52 -30.99
C TYR A 108 6.18 -2.41 -31.60
N ASP A 109 6.00 -2.42 -32.91
CA ASP A 109 5.39 -1.34 -33.67
C ASP A 109 3.92 -1.08 -33.36
N ARG A 110 3.20 -2.08 -32.88
CA ARG A 110 1.82 -1.94 -32.40
C ARG A 110 1.67 -2.28 -30.93
N ARG A 111 0.63 -1.74 -30.30
CA ARG A 111 0.28 -2.12 -28.92
C ARG A 111 -0.23 -3.55 -28.87
N LEU A 112 0.30 -4.33 -27.92
CA LEU A 112 -0.23 -5.62 -27.56
C LEU A 112 -1.54 -5.44 -26.79
N ASN A 113 -2.51 -6.32 -27.05
CA ASN A 113 -3.81 -6.36 -26.41
C ASN A 113 -4.01 -7.66 -25.61
N SER A 114 -5.21 -7.86 -25.08
CA SER A 114 -5.54 -9.07 -24.29
C SER A 114 -5.46 -10.37 -25.11
N GLU A 115 -5.82 -10.35 -26.38
CA GLU A 115 -5.73 -11.51 -27.27
C GLU A 115 -4.29 -11.92 -27.52
N ASP A 116 -3.39 -10.92 -27.64
CA ASP A 116 -1.95 -11.17 -27.77
C ASP A 116 -1.36 -11.79 -26.50
N LEU A 117 -1.81 -11.34 -25.30
CA LEU A 117 -1.41 -11.97 -24.03
C LEU A 117 -1.89 -13.42 -23.93
N GLU A 118 -3.11 -13.72 -24.36
CA GLU A 118 -3.63 -15.08 -24.37
C GLU A 118 -2.84 -15.96 -25.35
N ALA A 119 -2.48 -15.44 -26.52
CA ALA A 119 -1.65 -16.13 -27.51
C ALA A 119 -0.23 -16.41 -26.94
N LEU A 120 0.40 -15.40 -26.30
CA LEU A 120 1.69 -15.57 -25.62
C LEU A 120 1.61 -16.64 -24.53
N GLU A 121 0.60 -16.57 -23.65
CA GLU A 121 0.42 -17.54 -22.58
C GLU A 121 0.22 -18.96 -23.10
N LYS A 122 -0.57 -19.11 -24.15
CA LYS A 122 -0.76 -20.40 -24.82
C LYS A 122 0.56 -20.91 -25.39
N ARG A 123 1.34 -20.05 -26.07
CA ARG A 123 2.61 -20.46 -26.67
C ARG A 123 3.64 -20.82 -25.61
N ILE A 124 3.73 -20.07 -24.51
CA ILE A 124 4.58 -20.44 -23.37
C ILE A 124 4.21 -21.81 -22.81
N LYS A 125 2.92 -22.11 -22.64
CA LYS A 125 2.45 -23.44 -22.19
C LYS A 125 2.85 -24.55 -23.14
N GLU A 126 2.86 -24.31 -24.45
CA GLU A 126 3.35 -25.26 -25.45
C GLU A 126 4.86 -25.48 -25.33
N LEU A 127 5.64 -24.41 -25.21
CA LEU A 127 7.11 -24.48 -25.02
C LEU A 127 7.46 -25.26 -23.73
N VAL A 128 6.77 -25.00 -22.64
CA VAL A 128 6.96 -25.74 -21.37
C VAL A 128 6.73 -27.25 -21.53
N LYS A 129 5.73 -27.64 -22.31
CA LYS A 129 5.42 -29.07 -22.54
C LYS A 129 6.52 -29.80 -23.32
N THR A 130 7.34 -29.10 -24.08
CA THR A 130 8.43 -29.74 -24.81
C THR A 130 9.61 -30.15 -23.92
N ASP A 131 9.68 -29.65 -22.69
CA ASP A 131 10.69 -29.96 -21.67
C ASP A 131 12.13 -29.87 -22.19
N TYR A 132 12.43 -28.80 -22.93
CA TYR A 132 13.77 -28.61 -23.46
C TYR A 132 14.73 -28.06 -22.42
N PRO A 133 16.05 -28.37 -22.53
CA PRO A 133 17.07 -27.85 -21.65
C PRO A 133 17.34 -26.36 -21.91
N VAL A 134 17.52 -25.60 -20.84
CA VAL A 134 18.05 -24.22 -20.89
C VAL A 134 19.57 -24.30 -20.75
N ILE A 135 20.29 -23.87 -21.78
CA ILE A 135 21.74 -24.05 -21.86
C ILE A 135 22.45 -22.73 -21.74
N LYS A 136 23.23 -22.56 -20.67
CA LYS A 136 24.14 -21.43 -20.50
C LYS A 136 25.41 -21.63 -21.29
N ARG A 137 25.85 -20.62 -22.02
CA ARG A 137 27.16 -20.55 -22.69
C ARG A 137 27.84 -19.24 -22.34
N TRP A 138 29.11 -19.32 -22.04
CA TRP A 138 29.94 -18.14 -21.81
C TRP A 138 30.52 -17.66 -23.13
N ALA A 139 30.21 -16.41 -23.50
CA ALA A 139 30.71 -15.73 -24.71
C ALA A 139 31.75 -14.66 -24.35
N SER A 140 32.66 -14.38 -25.26
CA SER A 140 33.41 -13.13 -25.21
C SER A 140 32.51 -11.94 -25.49
N ARG A 141 32.95 -10.72 -25.16
CA ARG A 141 32.20 -9.49 -25.49
C ARG A 141 31.93 -9.39 -27.00
N ASP A 142 32.96 -9.66 -27.80
CA ASP A 142 32.84 -9.58 -29.28
C ASP A 142 31.88 -10.63 -29.85
N ASP A 143 31.91 -11.86 -29.32
CA ASP A 143 30.98 -12.91 -29.74
C ASP A 143 29.55 -12.57 -29.37
N ALA A 144 29.31 -12.03 -28.15
CA ALA A 144 27.99 -11.60 -27.72
C ALA A 144 27.46 -10.44 -28.57
N ILE A 145 28.30 -9.46 -28.92
CA ILE A 145 27.95 -8.35 -29.83
C ILE A 145 27.60 -8.90 -31.21
N ALA A 146 28.40 -9.84 -31.76
CA ALA A 146 28.11 -10.45 -33.03
C ALA A 146 26.77 -11.19 -33.04
N GLU A 147 26.49 -11.99 -32.00
CA GLU A 147 25.24 -12.73 -31.85
C GLU A 147 24.00 -11.80 -31.82
N PHE A 148 24.04 -10.71 -31.03
CA PHE A 148 22.90 -9.79 -30.94
C PHE A 148 22.78 -8.82 -32.12
N LYS A 149 23.86 -8.55 -32.85
CA LYS A 149 23.79 -7.86 -34.15
C LYS A 149 23.10 -8.71 -35.22
N ASP A 150 23.44 -9.99 -35.32
CA ASP A 150 22.82 -10.93 -36.26
C ASP A 150 21.31 -11.10 -35.96
N ARG A 151 20.92 -11.04 -34.69
CA ARG A 151 19.52 -11.15 -34.24
C ARG A 151 18.76 -9.83 -34.25
N ASP A 152 19.41 -8.72 -34.59
CA ASP A 152 18.83 -7.37 -34.59
C ASP A 152 18.21 -6.99 -33.24
N GLU A 153 19.01 -7.13 -32.13
CA GLU A 153 18.62 -6.85 -30.74
C GLU A 153 19.33 -5.58 -30.23
N PRO A 154 18.85 -4.38 -30.56
CA PRO A 154 19.54 -3.12 -30.26
C PRO A 154 19.66 -2.87 -28.73
N TYR A 155 18.67 -3.26 -27.94
CA TYR A 155 18.68 -3.08 -26.48
C TYR A 155 19.73 -3.94 -25.81
N LYS A 156 19.95 -5.18 -26.28
CA LYS A 156 21.02 -6.04 -25.79
C LYS A 156 22.40 -5.48 -26.13
N LEU A 157 22.55 -4.91 -27.30
CA LEU A 157 23.81 -4.24 -27.70
C LEU A 157 24.08 -3.01 -26.82
N GLU A 158 23.07 -2.20 -26.52
CA GLU A 158 23.21 -1.04 -25.63
C GLU A 158 23.57 -1.46 -24.19
N ILE A 159 22.97 -2.54 -23.67
CA ILE A 159 23.32 -3.09 -22.35
C ILE A 159 24.77 -3.56 -22.32
N ILE A 160 25.24 -4.27 -23.36
CA ILE A 160 26.64 -4.70 -23.46
C ILE A 160 27.59 -3.49 -23.45
N ASP A 161 27.26 -2.46 -24.21
CA ASP A 161 28.10 -1.28 -24.32
C ASP A 161 28.20 -0.46 -23.03
N ARG A 162 27.06 -0.24 -22.34
CA ARG A 162 26.98 0.68 -21.22
C ARG A 162 27.12 0.04 -19.85
N ASP A 163 26.59 -1.20 -19.66
CA ASP A 163 26.39 -1.78 -18.34
C ASP A 163 27.33 -2.94 -18.04
N ILE A 164 28.04 -3.47 -19.06
CA ILE A 164 29.03 -4.55 -18.88
C ILE A 164 30.42 -3.95 -19.07
N PRO A 165 31.30 -4.02 -18.04
CA PRO A 165 32.67 -3.53 -18.17
C PRO A 165 33.45 -4.24 -19.27
N ASP A 166 34.33 -3.52 -19.98
CA ASP A 166 35.25 -4.08 -20.97
C ASP A 166 36.58 -4.50 -20.28
N ASP A 167 36.47 -5.45 -19.36
CA ASP A 167 37.56 -5.95 -18.52
C ASP A 167 37.94 -7.40 -18.85
N GLY A 168 37.45 -7.92 -19.97
CA GLY A 168 37.64 -9.32 -20.38
C GLY A 168 36.69 -10.31 -19.70
N SER A 169 35.73 -9.84 -18.91
CA SER A 169 34.69 -10.68 -18.33
C SER A 169 33.85 -11.36 -19.39
N LYS A 170 33.49 -12.62 -19.15
CA LYS A 170 32.62 -13.38 -20.06
C LYS A 170 31.15 -13.04 -19.80
N ILE A 171 30.36 -13.03 -20.85
CA ILE A 171 28.92 -12.77 -20.84
C ILE A 171 28.16 -14.09 -20.92
N GLY A 172 27.20 -14.29 -20.00
CA GLY A 172 26.34 -15.46 -20.00
C GLY A 172 25.21 -15.35 -21.04
N LEU A 173 25.21 -16.24 -22.01
CA LEU A 173 24.14 -16.38 -23.01
C LEU A 173 23.32 -17.63 -22.70
N TYR A 174 22.00 -17.46 -22.61
CA TYR A 174 21.06 -18.54 -22.32
C TYR A 174 20.29 -18.94 -23.56
N HIS A 175 20.48 -20.17 -24.00
CA HIS A 175 19.88 -20.74 -25.20
C HIS A 175 18.58 -21.47 -24.85
N HIS A 176 17.50 -21.00 -25.45
CA HIS A 176 16.16 -21.58 -25.41
C HIS A 176 15.77 -22.06 -26.82
N GLN A 177 16.35 -23.21 -27.26
CA GLN A 177 16.26 -23.64 -28.67
C GLN A 177 16.87 -22.56 -29.60
N GLU A 178 16.05 -21.98 -30.51
CA GLU A 178 16.48 -20.92 -31.43
C GLU A 178 16.56 -19.53 -30.78
N TYR A 179 15.93 -19.33 -29.61
CA TYR A 179 15.98 -18.06 -28.89
C TYR A 179 17.20 -17.99 -27.97
N ILE A 180 17.88 -16.86 -27.98
CA ILE A 180 19.01 -16.58 -27.08
C ILE A 180 18.75 -15.29 -26.34
N ASP A 181 18.95 -15.33 -25.04
CA ASP A 181 18.91 -14.15 -24.17
C ASP A 181 20.22 -13.98 -23.40
N MET A 182 20.43 -12.80 -22.85
CA MET A 182 21.60 -12.42 -22.08
C MET A 182 21.18 -11.96 -20.70
N CYS A 183 21.72 -12.60 -19.66
CA CYS A 183 21.54 -12.14 -18.28
C CYS A 183 22.62 -12.74 -17.35
N ARG A 184 22.59 -12.31 -16.09
CA ARG A 184 23.50 -12.83 -15.06
C ARG A 184 23.14 -14.25 -14.62
N GLY A 185 21.88 -14.65 -14.76
CA GLY A 185 21.36 -15.91 -14.25
C GLY A 185 21.19 -15.92 -12.72
N PRO A 186 21.02 -17.13 -12.10
CA PRO A 186 20.84 -18.42 -12.78
C PRO A 186 19.44 -18.60 -13.39
N HIS A 187 19.29 -19.66 -14.19
CA HIS A 187 18.03 -20.12 -14.76
C HIS A 187 17.72 -21.57 -14.41
N VAL A 188 16.45 -21.95 -14.59
CA VAL A 188 16.06 -23.36 -14.46
C VAL A 188 16.80 -24.24 -15.48
N PRO A 189 17.17 -25.48 -15.14
CA PRO A 189 17.92 -26.36 -16.06
C PRO A 189 17.10 -26.80 -17.28
N ASN A 190 15.79 -26.79 -17.18
CA ASN A 190 14.88 -27.09 -18.30
C ASN A 190 13.49 -26.50 -18.03
N THR A 191 12.66 -26.45 -19.07
CA THR A 191 11.34 -25.77 -19.04
C THR A 191 10.29 -26.49 -18.22
N ARG A 192 10.49 -27.76 -17.80
CA ARG A 192 9.50 -28.49 -16.95
C ARG A 192 9.22 -27.83 -15.61
N PHE A 193 10.11 -26.97 -15.11
CA PHE A 193 9.91 -26.21 -13.87
C PHE A 193 8.96 -25.03 -14.04
N LEU A 194 8.66 -24.61 -15.29
CA LEU A 194 7.94 -23.40 -15.63
C LEU A 194 6.46 -23.67 -15.92
N ARG A 195 5.72 -24.22 -14.92
CA ARG A 195 4.34 -24.71 -15.14
C ARG A 195 3.24 -23.79 -14.63
N HIS A 196 3.50 -23.04 -13.57
CA HIS A 196 2.46 -22.38 -12.79
C HIS A 196 2.62 -20.85 -12.91
N PHE A 197 2.01 -20.28 -13.93
CA PHE A 197 2.10 -18.85 -14.25
C PHE A 197 0.82 -18.32 -14.87
N LYS A 198 0.68 -17.00 -14.88
CA LYS A 198 -0.34 -16.25 -15.62
C LYS A 198 0.26 -14.95 -16.11
N LEU A 199 0.05 -14.60 -17.39
CA LEU A 199 0.30 -13.24 -17.87
C LEU A 199 -0.87 -12.35 -17.45
N THR A 200 -0.58 -11.16 -16.89
CA THR A 200 -1.61 -10.34 -16.24
C THR A 200 -2.01 -9.13 -17.07
N ASN A 201 -1.06 -8.33 -17.53
CA ASN A 201 -1.35 -7.09 -18.24
C ASN A 201 -0.16 -6.61 -19.09
N VAL A 202 -0.42 -5.62 -19.95
CA VAL A 202 0.60 -4.86 -20.70
C VAL A 202 0.44 -3.37 -20.35
N THR A 203 1.55 -2.71 -20.03
CA THR A 203 1.60 -1.26 -19.80
C THR A 203 2.69 -0.61 -20.64
N GLY A 204 2.63 0.72 -20.79
CA GLY A 204 3.76 1.49 -21.31
C GLY A 204 4.86 1.65 -20.25
N ALA A 205 6.11 1.60 -20.66
CA ALA A 205 7.26 1.91 -19.80
C ALA A 205 8.33 2.62 -20.65
N TYR A 206 8.99 3.62 -20.09
CA TYR A 206 10.12 4.25 -20.78
C TYR A 206 11.39 3.44 -20.59
N TRP A 207 12.16 3.29 -21.66
CA TRP A 207 13.45 2.62 -21.58
C TRP A 207 14.34 3.26 -20.52
N ARG A 208 14.88 2.44 -19.61
CA ARG A 208 15.68 2.88 -18.44
C ARG A 208 14.96 3.85 -17.48
N GLY A 209 13.63 3.93 -17.55
CA GLY A 209 12.85 4.83 -16.68
C GLY A 209 12.93 6.32 -17.04
N ASP A 210 13.60 6.68 -18.13
CA ASP A 210 13.75 8.07 -18.58
C ASP A 210 12.66 8.41 -19.62
N VAL A 211 11.84 9.41 -19.32
CA VAL A 211 10.74 9.89 -20.18
C VAL A 211 11.19 10.40 -21.55
N ASN A 212 12.47 10.72 -21.70
CA ASN A 212 13.06 11.14 -22.97
C ASN A 212 13.44 9.96 -23.87
N ASN A 213 13.50 8.75 -23.33
CA ASN A 213 13.81 7.55 -24.10
C ASN A 213 12.56 6.96 -24.74
N LYS A 214 12.76 5.98 -25.63
CA LYS A 214 11.68 5.30 -26.34
C LYS A 214 10.70 4.64 -25.34
N GLN A 215 9.41 4.80 -25.60
CA GLN A 215 8.38 4.11 -24.86
C GLN A 215 8.28 2.66 -25.33
N LEU A 216 8.50 1.73 -24.41
CA LEU A 216 8.38 0.29 -24.57
C LEU A 216 7.04 -0.21 -24.04
N GLN A 217 6.74 -1.48 -24.29
CA GLN A 217 5.61 -2.17 -23.73
C GLN A 217 6.10 -3.18 -22.69
N ARG A 218 5.56 -3.12 -21.50
CA ARG A 218 5.93 -3.99 -20.38
C ARG A 218 4.87 -5.05 -20.18
N VAL A 219 5.22 -6.29 -20.49
CA VAL A 219 4.38 -7.47 -20.28
C VAL A 219 4.63 -8.00 -18.87
N TYR A 220 3.59 -8.04 -18.03
CA TYR A 220 3.65 -8.56 -16.68
C TYR A 220 3.16 -10.00 -16.60
N GLY A 221 3.80 -10.79 -15.72
CA GLY A 221 3.36 -12.13 -15.37
C GLY A 221 3.60 -12.43 -13.90
N ILE A 222 2.81 -13.35 -13.37
CA ILE A 222 2.98 -13.93 -12.03
C ILE A 222 3.37 -15.39 -12.17
N ALA A 223 4.22 -15.89 -11.27
CA ALA A 223 4.64 -17.29 -11.26
C ALA A 223 4.92 -17.80 -9.85
N PHE A 224 4.55 -19.08 -9.62
CA PHE A 224 4.63 -19.75 -8.34
C PHE A 224 5.19 -21.17 -8.49
N ALA A 225 5.66 -21.74 -7.37
CA ALA A 225 6.19 -23.10 -7.33
C ALA A 225 5.10 -24.16 -7.58
N SER A 226 3.85 -23.89 -7.19
CA SER A 226 2.73 -24.82 -7.30
C SER A 226 1.48 -24.18 -7.89
N LYS A 227 0.60 -25.05 -8.45
CA LYS A 227 -0.72 -24.62 -8.91
C LYS A 227 -1.58 -24.07 -7.77
N GLN A 228 -1.47 -24.65 -6.58
CA GLN A 228 -2.24 -24.20 -5.41
C GLN A 228 -1.91 -22.77 -5.02
N GLU A 229 -0.62 -22.41 -5.02
CA GLU A 229 -0.16 -21.03 -4.74
C GLU A 229 -0.61 -20.05 -5.82
N LEU A 230 -0.48 -20.43 -7.11
CA LEU A 230 -0.97 -19.60 -8.22
C LEU A 230 -2.49 -19.36 -8.11
N ASP A 231 -3.28 -20.42 -7.89
CA ASP A 231 -4.74 -20.32 -7.76
C ASP A 231 -5.14 -19.48 -6.53
N ALA A 232 -4.41 -19.61 -5.42
CA ALA A 232 -4.61 -18.78 -4.22
C ALA A 232 -4.33 -17.30 -4.50
N HIS A 233 -3.22 -17.01 -5.19
CA HIS A 233 -2.86 -15.65 -5.55
C HIS A 233 -3.85 -15.03 -6.57
N LEU A 234 -4.31 -15.79 -7.54
CA LEU A 234 -5.35 -15.32 -8.47
C LEU A 234 -6.65 -14.99 -7.75
N ARG A 235 -7.11 -15.83 -6.80
CA ARG A 235 -8.26 -15.49 -5.95
C ARG A 235 -8.02 -14.23 -5.13
N PHE A 236 -6.82 -14.08 -4.57
CA PHE A 236 -6.45 -12.86 -3.86
C PHE A 236 -6.56 -11.60 -4.75
N LEU A 237 -6.05 -11.67 -6.00
CA LEU A 237 -6.15 -10.55 -6.95
C LEU A 237 -7.60 -10.24 -7.35
N GLU A 238 -8.44 -11.28 -7.54
CA GLU A 238 -9.86 -11.11 -7.81
C GLU A 238 -10.60 -10.43 -6.65
N GLU A 239 -10.33 -10.86 -5.42
CA GLU A 239 -10.90 -10.24 -4.22
C GLU A 239 -10.39 -8.80 -4.05
N ALA A 240 -9.10 -8.54 -4.27
CA ALA A 240 -8.54 -7.20 -4.24
C ALA A 240 -9.20 -6.28 -5.28
N ALA A 241 -9.44 -6.76 -6.49
CA ALA A 241 -10.11 -5.99 -7.55
C ALA A 241 -11.57 -5.68 -7.21
N LYS A 242 -12.31 -6.60 -6.58
CA LYS A 242 -13.69 -6.38 -6.11
C LYS A 242 -13.75 -5.33 -5.00
N ARG A 243 -12.69 -5.23 -4.19
CA ARG A 243 -12.57 -4.31 -3.05
C ARG A 243 -11.94 -2.97 -3.42
N ASP A 244 -11.43 -2.82 -4.63
CA ASP A 244 -10.78 -1.58 -5.07
C ASP A 244 -11.71 -0.37 -4.84
N HIS A 245 -11.27 0.56 -3.98
CA HIS A 245 -12.02 1.75 -3.59
C HIS A 245 -12.46 2.62 -4.76
N ARG A 246 -11.72 2.60 -5.90
CA ARG A 246 -12.08 3.33 -7.13
C ARG A 246 -13.29 2.72 -7.83
N ASN A 247 -13.44 1.40 -7.80
CA ASN A 247 -14.60 0.71 -8.33
C ASN A 247 -15.81 0.84 -7.38
N LEU A 248 -15.56 0.69 -6.08
CA LEU A 248 -16.58 0.90 -5.06
C LEU A 248 -17.13 2.32 -5.07
N ALA A 249 -16.26 3.34 -5.24
CA ALA A 249 -16.67 4.73 -5.32
C ALA A 249 -17.67 5.00 -6.45
N LYS A 250 -17.48 4.39 -7.62
CA LYS A 250 -18.42 4.50 -8.75
C LYS A 250 -19.77 3.86 -8.42
N THR A 251 -19.73 2.66 -7.82
CA THR A 251 -20.96 1.91 -7.49
C THR A 251 -21.76 2.60 -6.38
N LEU A 252 -21.08 3.14 -5.36
CA LEU A 252 -21.69 3.73 -4.16
C LEU A 252 -21.87 5.26 -4.27
N ASP A 253 -21.46 5.86 -5.37
CA ASP A 253 -21.52 7.30 -5.63
C ASP A 253 -20.82 8.13 -4.54
N LEU A 254 -19.52 7.82 -4.30
CA LEU A 254 -18.75 8.42 -3.20
C LEU A 254 -17.87 9.59 -3.64
N PHE A 255 -17.10 9.42 -4.72
CA PHE A 255 -16.19 10.45 -5.24
C PHE A 255 -15.75 10.13 -6.67
N HIS A 256 -15.12 11.11 -7.33
CA HIS A 256 -14.39 10.91 -8.57
C HIS A 256 -13.09 11.73 -8.60
N LEU A 257 -12.22 11.40 -9.56
CA LEU A 257 -11.01 12.14 -9.91
C LEU A 257 -11.10 12.53 -11.39
N GLN A 258 -10.60 13.72 -11.74
CA GLN A 258 -10.63 14.24 -13.12
C GLN A 258 -9.36 15.02 -13.47
N GLU A 259 -9.16 15.27 -14.76
CA GLU A 259 -7.91 15.83 -15.31
C GLU A 259 -7.66 17.29 -14.89
N GLU A 260 -8.72 18.07 -14.62
CA GLU A 260 -8.60 19.47 -14.20
C GLU A 260 -8.03 19.65 -12.79
N ALA A 261 -8.05 18.57 -11.98
CA ALA A 261 -7.48 18.56 -10.63
C ALA A 261 -6.80 17.21 -10.35
N PRO A 262 -5.67 16.93 -11.00
CA PRO A 262 -5.02 15.61 -10.93
C PRO A 262 -4.53 15.31 -9.50
N GLY A 263 -4.99 14.19 -8.93
CA GLY A 263 -4.69 13.80 -7.56
C GLY A 263 -5.44 14.58 -6.49
N MET A 264 -6.53 15.26 -6.84
CA MET A 264 -7.44 15.95 -5.91
C MET A 264 -8.84 15.38 -6.03
N VAL A 265 -9.51 15.17 -4.91
CA VAL A 265 -10.74 14.39 -4.83
C VAL A 265 -11.99 15.29 -4.95
N PHE A 266 -12.91 14.92 -5.84
CA PHE A 266 -14.25 15.48 -5.89
C PHE A 266 -15.20 14.59 -5.10
N TRP A 267 -15.56 15.00 -3.90
CA TRP A 267 -16.45 14.25 -3.03
C TRP A 267 -17.92 14.42 -3.41
N HIS A 268 -18.63 13.31 -3.62
CA HIS A 268 -20.07 13.30 -3.81
C HIS A 268 -20.82 13.33 -2.46
N PRO A 269 -22.12 13.61 -2.41
CA PRO A 269 -22.84 13.72 -1.15
C PRO A 269 -22.72 12.49 -0.23
N ASN A 270 -22.71 11.28 -0.80
CA ASN A 270 -22.55 10.05 -0.02
C ASN A 270 -21.14 9.94 0.56
N GLY A 271 -20.10 10.17 -0.26
CA GLY A 271 -18.71 10.14 0.18
C GLY A 271 -18.40 11.23 1.18
N TRP A 272 -18.91 12.45 0.95
CA TRP A 272 -18.76 13.56 1.89
C TRP A 272 -19.42 13.28 3.25
N THR A 273 -20.54 12.53 3.25
CA THR A 273 -21.17 12.10 4.51
C THR A 273 -20.27 11.15 5.29
N VAL A 274 -19.67 10.14 4.62
CA VAL A 274 -18.70 9.23 5.26
C VAL A 274 -17.51 10.01 5.82
N TYR A 275 -16.97 10.93 5.02
CA TYR A 275 -15.84 11.76 5.40
C TYR A 275 -16.12 12.58 6.67
N ARG A 276 -17.25 13.30 6.67
CA ARG A 276 -17.67 14.12 7.83
C ARG A 276 -17.91 13.30 9.09
N VAL A 277 -18.58 12.16 8.96
CA VAL A 277 -18.82 11.28 10.13
C VAL A 277 -17.50 10.80 10.74
N LEU A 278 -16.51 10.48 9.90
CA LEU A 278 -15.18 10.11 10.36
C LEU A 278 -14.46 11.29 11.01
N GLU A 279 -14.49 12.46 10.39
CA GLU A 279 -13.89 13.70 10.91
C GLU A 279 -14.51 14.10 12.26
N ASP A 280 -15.85 14.09 12.36
CA ASP A 280 -16.58 14.42 13.59
C ASP A 280 -16.27 13.42 14.72
N TYR A 281 -16.13 12.13 14.40
CA TYR A 281 -15.71 11.12 15.36
C TYR A 281 -14.30 11.39 15.91
N ILE A 282 -13.34 11.68 15.06
CA ILE A 282 -11.98 11.99 15.49
C ILE A 282 -11.96 13.29 16.32
N ARG A 283 -12.71 14.31 15.91
CA ARG A 283 -12.83 15.57 16.66
C ARG A 283 -13.31 15.33 18.10
N ASP A 284 -14.38 14.55 18.26
CA ASP A 284 -14.91 14.17 19.56
C ASP A 284 -13.84 13.45 20.43
N ARG A 285 -13.13 12.48 19.85
CA ARG A 285 -12.07 11.74 20.54
C ARG A 285 -10.90 12.65 20.97
N LEU A 286 -10.52 13.61 20.12
CA LEU A 286 -9.45 14.56 20.42
C LEU A 286 -9.85 15.56 21.50
N GLU A 287 -11.08 16.07 21.46
CA GLU A 287 -11.60 16.98 22.49
C GLU A 287 -11.60 16.31 23.87
N HIS A 288 -12.09 15.06 23.96
CA HIS A 288 -12.04 14.27 25.19
C HIS A 288 -10.61 13.97 25.69
N ALA A 289 -9.63 13.87 24.78
CA ALA A 289 -8.22 13.69 25.10
C ALA A 289 -7.50 15.03 25.40
N GLY A 290 -8.21 16.15 25.48
CA GLY A 290 -7.69 17.46 25.86
C GLY A 290 -6.93 18.19 24.75
N TYR A 291 -7.17 17.85 23.47
CA TYR A 291 -6.62 18.62 22.35
C TYR A 291 -7.47 19.86 22.07
N GLN A 292 -6.79 20.93 21.69
CA GLN A 292 -7.42 22.18 21.26
C GLN A 292 -7.39 22.24 19.73
N GLU A 293 -8.58 22.25 19.10
CA GLU A 293 -8.66 22.37 17.65
C GLU A 293 -8.34 23.80 17.22
N ILE A 294 -7.46 23.91 16.23
CA ILE A 294 -7.03 25.19 15.64
C ILE A 294 -7.20 25.15 14.12
N ARG A 295 -7.05 26.31 13.48
CA ARG A 295 -7.05 26.41 12.01
C ARG A 295 -5.95 27.36 11.55
N THR A 296 -5.12 26.91 10.59
CA THR A 296 -4.02 27.72 10.04
C THR A 296 -4.22 28.01 8.55
N PRO A 297 -3.60 29.10 8.02
CA PRO A 297 -3.69 29.44 6.59
C PRO A 297 -3.13 28.34 5.69
N GLN A 298 -3.74 28.16 4.51
CA GLN A 298 -3.26 27.21 3.51
C GLN A 298 -2.12 27.76 2.65
N LEU A 299 -2.17 29.06 2.34
CA LEU A 299 -1.14 29.75 1.55
C LEU A 299 -0.26 30.55 2.49
N VAL A 300 1.03 30.24 2.54
CA VAL A 300 1.98 30.77 3.51
C VAL A 300 3.25 31.26 2.82
N ASP A 301 3.75 32.43 3.26
CA ASP A 301 4.95 33.08 2.73
C ASP A 301 6.19 32.18 2.86
N GLN A 302 7.04 32.18 1.84
CA GLN A 302 8.28 31.42 1.73
C GLN A 302 9.16 31.53 2.98
N ARG A 303 9.24 32.69 3.62
CA ARG A 303 10.10 32.93 4.80
C ARG A 303 9.82 31.99 5.96
N LEU A 304 8.57 31.56 6.17
CA LEU A 304 8.26 30.58 7.21
C LEU A 304 8.82 29.20 6.86
N TRP A 305 8.78 28.84 5.58
CA TRP A 305 9.32 27.58 5.07
C TRP A 305 10.85 27.54 5.11
N GLU A 306 11.51 28.68 4.84
CA GLU A 306 12.96 28.84 5.00
C GLU A 306 13.38 28.73 6.48
N ALA A 307 12.72 29.46 7.38
CA ALA A 307 13.00 29.43 8.81
C ALA A 307 12.87 28.01 9.39
N SER A 308 11.84 27.28 9.00
CA SER A 308 11.61 25.91 9.45
C SER A 308 12.50 24.87 8.74
N GLY A 309 13.19 25.22 7.64
CA GLY A 309 14.06 24.34 6.86
C GLY A 309 13.34 23.49 5.81
N HIS A 310 12.04 23.66 5.63
CA HIS A 310 11.29 22.93 4.61
C HIS A 310 11.64 23.37 3.19
N TRP A 311 11.95 24.66 3.00
CA TRP A 311 12.27 25.19 1.68
C TRP A 311 13.49 24.51 1.06
N ASP A 312 14.55 24.32 1.84
CA ASP A 312 15.81 23.72 1.35
C ASP A 312 15.71 22.22 1.08
N LYS A 313 14.82 21.52 1.78
CA LYS A 313 14.78 20.04 1.77
C LYS A 313 13.54 19.44 1.13
N TYR A 314 12.49 20.25 0.91
CA TYR A 314 11.19 19.76 0.49
C TYR A 314 10.56 20.57 -0.65
N GLN A 315 11.27 21.56 -1.21
CA GLN A 315 10.75 22.50 -2.22
C GLN A 315 10.18 21.78 -3.46
N GLU A 316 10.83 20.71 -3.93
CA GLU A 316 10.38 19.93 -5.10
C GLU A 316 8.97 19.36 -4.93
N ASN A 317 8.57 19.12 -3.68
CA ASN A 317 7.25 18.59 -3.33
C ASN A 317 6.23 19.69 -2.97
N MET A 318 6.54 20.97 -3.15
CA MET A 318 5.64 22.08 -2.84
C MET A 318 4.97 22.65 -4.09
N PHE A 319 3.70 23.05 -3.95
CA PHE A 319 3.07 23.96 -4.90
C PHE A 319 3.42 25.39 -4.54
N VAL A 320 4.19 26.05 -5.40
CA VAL A 320 4.65 27.43 -5.20
C VAL A 320 3.89 28.38 -6.13
N THR A 321 3.55 29.56 -5.63
CA THR A 321 2.91 30.64 -6.40
C THR A 321 3.51 31.97 -5.98
N SER A 322 3.42 32.98 -6.86
CA SER A 322 3.94 34.31 -6.60
C SER A 322 2.82 35.34 -6.72
N SER A 323 2.76 36.28 -5.77
CA SER A 323 1.82 37.40 -5.78
C SER A 323 2.46 38.60 -5.08
N GLU A 324 2.24 39.81 -5.59
CA GLU A 324 2.74 41.08 -5.02
C GLU A 324 4.27 41.06 -4.73
N SER A 325 5.04 40.46 -5.64
CA SER A 325 6.51 40.30 -5.50
C SER A 325 6.95 39.46 -4.30
N ARG A 326 6.11 38.52 -3.86
CA ARG A 326 6.40 37.54 -2.81
C ARG A 326 6.09 36.15 -3.30
N ASP A 327 6.87 35.20 -2.85
CA ASP A 327 6.66 33.78 -3.08
C ASP A 327 5.93 33.14 -1.89
N TYR A 328 4.99 32.30 -2.22
CA TYR A 328 4.15 31.57 -1.27
C TYR A 328 4.16 30.09 -1.63
N ALA A 329 4.03 29.24 -0.64
CA ALA A 329 3.72 27.84 -0.88
C ALA A 329 2.33 27.48 -0.32
N VAL A 330 1.59 26.63 -1.04
CA VAL A 330 0.45 25.94 -0.45
C VAL A 330 1.02 24.95 0.54
N LYS A 331 0.59 25.03 1.81
CA LYS A 331 1.25 24.28 2.90
C LYS A 331 1.30 22.78 2.62
N PRO A 332 2.51 22.16 2.65
CA PRO A 332 2.67 20.71 2.54
C PRO A 332 2.53 19.99 3.89
N MET A 333 2.65 20.75 4.99
CA MET A 333 2.61 20.32 6.39
C MET A 333 2.04 21.43 7.27
N ASN A 334 1.57 21.10 8.47
CA ASN A 334 0.95 22.06 9.41
C ASN A 334 1.94 22.56 10.48
N CYS A 335 3.01 21.81 10.75
CA CYS A 335 3.91 22.00 11.88
C CYS A 335 4.45 23.43 12.06
N PRO A 336 5.01 24.14 11.04
CA PRO A 336 5.52 25.50 11.26
C PRO A 336 4.41 26.49 11.64
N CYS A 337 3.19 26.29 11.13
CA CYS A 337 2.04 27.14 11.44
C CYS A 337 1.55 26.94 12.89
N HIS A 338 1.61 25.73 13.43
CA HIS A 338 1.26 25.45 14.82
C HIS A 338 2.24 26.12 15.78
N VAL A 339 3.54 26.11 15.45
CA VAL A 339 4.54 26.86 16.23
C VAL A 339 4.23 28.36 16.24
N GLN A 340 3.74 28.93 15.11
CA GLN A 340 3.35 30.33 15.08
C GLN A 340 2.16 30.64 16.01
N ILE A 341 1.24 29.69 16.22
CA ILE A 341 0.15 29.85 17.19
C ILE A 341 0.70 29.76 18.62
N TYR A 342 1.55 28.77 18.89
CA TYR A 342 2.21 28.61 20.19
C TYR A 342 2.94 29.89 20.61
N ASN A 343 3.67 30.53 19.71
CA ASN A 343 4.48 31.74 19.96
C ASN A 343 3.65 33.01 20.23
N LYS A 344 2.31 32.97 20.13
CA LYS A 344 1.48 34.18 20.34
C LYS A 344 1.32 34.59 21.80
N LYS A 345 1.67 33.71 22.74
CA LYS A 345 1.66 34.00 24.18
C LYS A 345 2.94 33.49 24.84
N ILE A 346 3.27 34.08 25.97
CA ILE A 346 4.30 33.54 26.86
C ILE A 346 3.72 32.31 27.55
N THR A 347 4.36 31.15 27.38
CA THR A 347 3.91 29.89 27.97
C THR A 347 4.72 29.57 29.23
N SER A 348 4.06 29.23 30.32
CA SER A 348 4.69 28.72 31.54
C SER A 348 4.80 27.18 31.48
N TYR A 349 5.85 26.61 32.12
CA TYR A 349 5.99 25.16 32.25
C TYR A 349 4.76 24.47 32.84
N ARG A 350 3.95 25.20 33.65
CA ARG A 350 2.71 24.69 34.25
C ARG A 350 1.57 24.51 33.25
N GLU A 351 1.66 25.12 32.07
CA GLU A 351 0.68 24.99 31.00
C GLU A 351 0.98 23.81 30.06
N LEU A 352 2.22 23.27 30.16
CA LEU A 352 2.65 22.13 29.35
C LEU A 352 2.14 20.80 29.96
N PRO A 353 1.75 19.81 29.15
CA PRO A 353 1.79 19.81 27.68
C PRO A 353 0.62 20.60 27.04
N ILE A 354 0.92 21.32 25.94
CA ILE A 354 -0.09 21.98 25.10
C ILE A 354 -0.31 21.11 23.85
N ARG A 355 -1.54 20.68 23.61
CA ARG A 355 -1.91 19.82 22.49
C ARG A 355 -2.76 20.60 21.48
N LEU A 356 -2.18 20.96 20.31
CA LEU A 356 -2.86 21.67 19.23
C LEU A 356 -3.17 20.70 18.09
N ALA A 357 -4.44 20.58 17.70
CA ALA A 357 -4.89 19.71 16.63
C ALA A 357 -5.50 20.49 15.47
N GLU A 358 -5.32 20.03 14.24
CA GLU A 358 -5.92 20.61 13.04
C GLU A 358 -6.30 19.51 12.04
N PHE A 359 -7.53 19.56 11.52
CA PHE A 359 -7.83 18.90 10.25
C PHE A 359 -7.24 19.75 9.13
N GLY A 360 -5.91 19.59 8.94
CA GLY A 360 -5.10 20.44 8.11
C GLY A 360 -5.11 20.00 6.65
N SER A 361 -5.66 20.83 5.76
CA SER A 361 -5.57 20.56 4.31
C SER A 361 -4.17 20.85 3.81
N CYS A 362 -3.45 19.79 3.43
CA CYS A 362 -2.09 19.83 2.91
C CYS A 362 -2.04 19.50 1.42
N HIS A 363 -1.03 20.04 0.74
CA HIS A 363 -0.82 19.79 -0.69
C HIS A 363 0.63 19.37 -0.94
N ARG A 364 0.82 18.27 -1.65
CA ARG A 364 2.14 17.77 -2.05
C ARG A 364 2.17 17.52 -3.54
N ASN A 365 3.18 18.04 -4.22
CA ASN A 365 3.35 17.88 -5.68
C ASN A 365 3.89 16.48 -6.01
N GLU A 366 3.09 15.46 -5.70
CA GLU A 366 3.41 14.08 -6.02
C GLU A 366 3.52 13.86 -7.53
N PRO A 367 4.50 13.09 -8.02
CA PRO A 367 4.61 12.75 -9.44
C PRO A 367 3.33 12.09 -9.98
N SER A 368 2.90 12.45 -11.19
CA SER A 368 1.67 11.93 -11.79
C SER A 368 1.60 10.40 -11.85
N GLY A 369 2.73 9.74 -12.12
CA GLY A 369 2.83 8.28 -12.19
C GLY A 369 2.70 7.57 -10.84
N SER A 370 2.78 8.29 -9.72
CA SER A 370 2.64 7.73 -8.37
C SER A 370 1.21 7.84 -7.81
N LEU A 371 0.33 8.60 -8.47
CA LEU A 371 -1.03 8.83 -8.01
C LEU A 371 -1.88 7.56 -8.07
N HIS A 372 -2.63 7.26 -7.01
CA HIS A 372 -3.43 6.05 -6.92
C HIS A 372 -4.71 6.23 -6.10
N GLY A 373 -5.80 6.61 -6.75
CA GLY A 373 -7.10 6.81 -6.12
C GLY A 373 -7.01 7.70 -4.87
N LEU A 374 -7.59 7.25 -3.75
CA LEU A 374 -7.46 7.89 -2.45
C LEU A 374 -6.15 7.55 -1.72
N MET A 375 -5.43 6.50 -2.14
CA MET A 375 -4.24 6.00 -1.45
C MET A 375 -3.03 6.93 -1.60
N ARG A 376 -2.92 7.64 -2.73
CA ARG A 376 -1.88 8.64 -2.98
C ARG A 376 -2.42 9.78 -3.81
N VAL A 377 -2.61 10.91 -3.15
CA VAL A 377 -3.24 12.12 -3.66
C VAL A 377 -2.30 13.33 -3.54
N ARG A 378 -2.61 14.42 -4.21
CA ARG A 378 -1.87 15.70 -4.10
C ARG A 378 -2.48 16.65 -3.07
N ASN A 379 -3.80 16.58 -2.85
CA ASN A 379 -4.49 17.29 -1.78
C ASN A 379 -5.11 16.28 -0.83
N PHE A 380 -4.85 16.44 0.46
CA PHE A 380 -5.37 15.59 1.53
C PHE A 380 -5.54 16.39 2.82
N VAL A 381 -6.44 15.92 3.67
CA VAL A 381 -6.62 16.45 5.01
C VAL A 381 -6.01 15.48 6.02
N GLN A 382 -5.15 16.00 6.87
CA GLN A 382 -4.51 15.24 7.94
C GLN A 382 -5.21 15.50 9.27
N ASP A 383 -5.41 14.47 10.07
CA ASP A 383 -5.79 14.58 11.49
C ASP A 383 -4.55 14.89 12.34
N ASP A 384 -3.91 15.99 12.00
CA ASP A 384 -2.60 16.37 12.48
C ASP A 384 -2.68 17.05 13.85
N ALA A 385 -1.72 16.77 14.71
CA ALA A 385 -1.54 17.54 15.93
C ALA A 385 -0.09 17.63 16.35
N HIS A 386 0.19 18.71 17.10
CA HIS A 386 1.49 18.98 17.66
C HIS A 386 1.35 19.20 19.16
N ILE A 387 2.15 18.45 19.93
CA ILE A 387 2.18 18.51 21.38
C ILE A 387 3.48 19.22 21.78
N PHE A 388 3.34 20.36 22.44
CA PHE A 388 4.49 21.07 23.02
C PHE A 388 4.61 20.65 24.48
N CYS A 389 5.75 20.06 24.84
CA CYS A 389 5.96 19.48 26.16
C CYS A 389 7.41 19.68 26.64
N THR A 390 7.67 19.34 27.90
CA THR A 390 9.04 19.20 28.40
C THR A 390 9.59 17.81 28.04
N GLU A 391 10.93 17.63 28.13
CA GLU A 391 11.55 16.33 27.87
C GLU A 391 10.97 15.23 28.77
N ASP A 392 10.73 15.51 30.04
CA ASP A 392 10.20 14.55 31.03
C ASP A 392 8.75 14.11 30.72
N GLN A 393 8.02 14.88 29.92
CA GLN A 393 6.63 14.57 29.55
C GLN A 393 6.52 13.70 28.29
N ILE A 394 7.60 13.46 27.54
CA ILE A 394 7.57 12.72 26.25
C ILE A 394 6.96 11.34 26.44
N THR A 395 7.44 10.56 27.40
CA THR A 395 7.00 9.18 27.65
C THR A 395 5.52 9.12 27.95
N ASP A 396 5.00 9.98 28.84
CA ASP A 396 3.59 10.03 29.21
C ASP A 396 2.68 10.40 28.02
N GLU A 397 3.13 11.34 27.18
CA GLU A 397 2.41 11.75 25.97
C GLU A 397 2.37 10.62 24.92
N VAL A 398 3.46 9.86 24.74
CA VAL A 398 3.50 8.70 23.85
C VAL A 398 2.55 7.61 24.34
N ILE A 399 2.54 7.32 25.65
CA ILE A 399 1.63 6.35 26.27
C ILE A 399 0.17 6.76 26.05
N THR A 400 -0.17 8.01 26.35
CA THR A 400 -1.53 8.54 26.18
C THR A 400 -1.98 8.48 24.71
N PHE A 401 -1.09 8.84 23.79
CA PHE A 401 -1.38 8.76 22.36
C PHE A 401 -1.58 7.32 21.89
N ASN A 402 -0.72 6.38 22.31
CA ASN A 402 -0.86 4.97 21.93
C ASN A 402 -2.22 4.38 22.38
N GLN A 403 -2.69 4.73 23.57
CA GLN A 403 -3.99 4.31 24.06
C GLN A 403 -5.12 4.88 23.20
N LEU A 404 -5.11 6.19 22.93
CA LEU A 404 -6.09 6.86 22.08
C LEU A 404 -6.13 6.24 20.68
N LEU A 405 -4.97 6.04 20.05
CA LEU A 405 -4.85 5.47 18.71
C LEU A 405 -5.41 4.03 18.68
N THR A 406 -5.06 3.21 19.66
CA THR A 406 -5.53 1.82 19.74
C THR A 406 -7.05 1.74 19.86
N GLU A 407 -7.66 2.60 20.69
CA GLU A 407 -9.12 2.69 20.83
C GLU A 407 -9.78 3.12 19.51
N VAL A 408 -9.21 4.11 18.82
CA VAL A 408 -9.72 4.58 17.53
C VAL A 408 -9.68 3.46 16.48
N TYR A 409 -8.56 2.74 16.38
CA TYR A 409 -8.43 1.66 15.40
C TYR A 409 -9.37 0.50 15.70
N TYR A 410 -9.55 0.16 16.96
CA TYR A 410 -10.52 -0.84 17.38
C TYR A 410 -11.97 -0.43 17.04
N ASP A 411 -12.32 0.85 17.24
CA ASP A 411 -13.63 1.39 16.84
C ASP A 411 -13.84 1.43 15.30
N MET A 412 -12.73 1.41 14.52
CA MET A 412 -12.77 1.28 13.06
C MET A 412 -12.81 -0.19 12.57
N GLY A 413 -12.70 -1.16 13.49
CA GLY A 413 -12.71 -2.59 13.17
C GLY A 413 -11.34 -3.16 12.78
N PHE A 414 -10.24 -2.56 13.28
CA PHE A 414 -8.88 -3.07 13.08
C PHE A 414 -8.31 -3.59 14.40
N ASP A 415 -8.08 -4.90 14.47
CA ASP A 415 -7.54 -5.57 15.67
C ASP A 415 -6.02 -5.79 15.59
N ALA A 416 -5.47 -5.86 14.38
CA ALA A 416 -4.05 -6.13 14.15
C ALA A 416 -3.29 -4.83 13.81
N ILE A 417 -2.52 -4.33 14.77
CA ILE A 417 -1.67 -3.15 14.65
C ILE A 417 -0.21 -3.61 14.72
N THR A 418 0.59 -3.24 13.71
CA THR A 418 2.05 -3.43 13.74
C THR A 418 2.69 -2.12 14.14
N VAL A 419 3.54 -2.15 15.16
CA VAL A 419 4.24 -0.98 15.69
C VAL A 419 5.73 -1.08 15.36
N ARG A 420 6.30 0.00 14.84
CA ARG A 420 7.72 0.08 14.47
C ARG A 420 8.33 1.40 14.90
N ILE A 421 9.61 1.38 15.29
CA ILE A 421 10.39 2.59 15.53
C ILE A 421 11.37 2.79 14.38
N SER A 422 11.19 3.88 13.65
CA SER A 422 12.10 4.32 12.59
C SER A 422 13.18 5.22 13.21
N THR A 423 14.43 4.75 13.16
CA THR A 423 15.58 5.40 13.78
C THR A 423 16.28 6.37 12.84
N ARG A 424 17.32 7.03 13.35
CA ARG A 424 18.08 8.10 12.69
C ARG A 424 18.53 7.75 11.26
N PRO A 425 18.25 8.61 10.25
CA PRO A 425 18.78 8.48 8.90
C PRO A 425 20.24 9.02 8.84
N GLU A 426 20.96 8.70 7.78
CA GLU A 426 22.31 9.19 7.53
C GLU A 426 22.36 10.72 7.47
N LYS A 427 21.40 11.34 6.74
CA LYS A 427 21.26 12.81 6.66
C LYS A 427 20.22 13.29 7.66
N ARG A 428 20.66 13.86 8.77
CA ARG A 428 19.80 14.32 9.87
C ARG A 428 20.20 15.68 10.41
N VAL A 429 19.36 16.25 11.26
CA VAL A 429 19.62 17.46 12.06
C VAL A 429 19.79 17.04 13.52
N GLY A 430 20.63 17.74 14.28
CA GLY A 430 20.95 17.43 15.68
C GLY A 430 22.14 16.49 15.84
N ASP A 431 22.62 16.39 17.06
CA ASP A 431 23.74 15.52 17.45
C ASP A 431 23.26 14.11 17.86
N ASP A 432 24.21 13.19 17.98
CA ASP A 432 23.88 11.80 18.33
C ASP A 432 23.28 11.67 19.73
N ALA A 433 23.66 12.52 20.69
CA ALA A 433 23.12 12.47 22.04
C ALA A 433 21.63 12.87 22.08
N THR A 434 21.21 13.83 21.25
CA THR A 434 19.81 14.22 21.10
C THR A 434 19.00 13.09 20.48
N TRP A 435 19.55 12.40 19.46
CA TRP A 435 18.92 11.25 18.84
C TRP A 435 18.81 10.05 19.79
N ASP A 436 19.88 9.77 20.56
CA ASP A 436 19.85 8.68 21.55
C ASP A 436 18.74 8.89 22.58
N LYS A 437 18.58 10.13 23.10
CA LYS A 437 17.48 10.47 24.01
C LYS A 437 16.11 10.27 23.38
N ALA A 438 15.92 10.74 22.15
CA ALA A 438 14.64 10.64 21.46
C ALA A 438 14.26 9.20 21.17
N GLU A 439 15.20 8.40 20.65
CA GLU A 439 14.97 6.98 20.35
C GLU A 439 14.69 6.19 21.64
N THR A 440 15.46 6.45 22.71
CA THR A 440 15.22 5.82 24.03
C THR A 440 13.86 6.19 24.60
N ALA A 441 13.44 7.45 24.55
CA ALA A 441 12.14 7.86 25.07
C ALA A 441 10.98 7.16 24.36
N LEU A 442 11.09 6.93 23.04
CA LEU A 442 10.08 6.19 22.26
C LEU A 442 10.07 4.70 22.61
N SER A 443 11.24 4.05 22.70
CA SER A 443 11.33 2.64 23.06
C SER A 443 10.86 2.36 24.49
N ASP A 444 11.29 3.18 25.45
CA ASP A 444 10.89 3.05 26.86
C ASP A 444 9.36 3.18 27.04
N ALA A 445 8.73 4.08 26.28
CA ALA A 445 7.27 4.23 26.30
C ALA A 445 6.57 2.97 25.79
N LEU A 446 7.00 2.40 24.66
CA LEU A 446 6.41 1.18 24.11
C LEU A 446 6.67 -0.05 25.00
N ASP A 447 7.86 -0.17 25.57
CA ASP A 447 8.23 -1.23 26.50
C ASP A 447 7.37 -1.17 27.77
N SER A 448 7.11 0.04 28.29
CA SER A 448 6.26 0.24 29.47
C SER A 448 4.80 -0.16 29.23
N LEU A 449 4.34 -0.07 27.98
CA LEU A 449 3.01 -0.52 27.54
C LEU A 449 2.93 -2.02 27.27
N GLY A 450 4.07 -2.73 27.20
CA GLY A 450 4.14 -4.12 26.79
C GLY A 450 3.73 -4.36 25.32
N VAL A 451 3.88 -3.36 24.47
CA VAL A 451 3.58 -3.43 23.04
C VAL A 451 4.75 -4.08 22.32
N GLU A 452 4.47 -5.09 21.47
CA GLU A 452 5.49 -5.66 20.59
C GLU A 452 5.81 -4.65 19.47
N TRP A 453 7.10 -4.37 19.24
CA TRP A 453 7.55 -3.45 18.21
C TRP A 453 8.86 -3.90 17.55
N GLU A 454 9.12 -3.38 16.33
CA GLU A 454 10.30 -3.68 15.53
C GLU A 454 11.06 -2.38 15.23
N VAL A 455 12.39 -2.50 14.97
CA VAL A 455 13.22 -1.38 14.53
C VAL A 455 13.27 -1.32 13.01
N LEU A 456 13.08 -0.12 12.45
CA LEU A 456 13.37 0.23 11.05
C LEU A 456 14.59 1.17 10.99
N PRO A 457 15.80 0.64 10.80
CA PRO A 457 17.01 1.46 10.82
C PRO A 457 17.06 2.45 9.66
N GLY A 458 17.31 3.73 9.97
CA GLY A 458 17.52 4.76 8.95
C GLY A 458 16.26 5.37 8.34
N GLU A 459 15.06 4.92 8.73
CA GLU A 459 13.78 5.36 8.16
C GLU A 459 13.12 6.53 8.93
N GLY A 460 13.79 7.07 9.93
CA GLY A 460 13.33 8.25 10.69
C GLY A 460 13.27 9.51 9.81
N ALA A 461 12.51 10.51 10.27
CA ALA A 461 12.53 11.82 9.63
C ALA A 461 13.90 12.51 9.85
N PHE A 462 14.25 13.46 8.99
CA PHE A 462 15.54 14.17 9.14
C PHE A 462 15.66 14.96 10.45
N TYR A 463 14.55 15.25 11.12
CA TYR A 463 14.48 16.04 12.36
C TYR A 463 14.18 15.22 13.61
N GLY A 464 13.85 13.93 13.50
CA GLY A 464 13.61 13.08 14.66
C GLY A 464 13.15 11.65 14.33
N PRO A 465 13.30 10.72 15.31
CA PRO A 465 12.80 9.36 15.20
C PRO A 465 11.27 9.35 15.27
N LYS A 466 10.65 8.28 14.79
CA LYS A 466 9.19 8.14 14.79
C LYS A 466 8.74 6.73 15.15
N ILE A 467 7.61 6.64 15.83
CA ILE A 467 6.82 5.43 15.90
C ILE A 467 5.86 5.41 14.71
N GLU A 468 5.81 4.29 14.00
CA GLU A 468 4.87 4.03 12.93
C GLU A 468 3.87 2.96 13.35
N TYR A 469 2.58 3.28 13.18
CA TYR A 469 1.48 2.35 13.42
C TYR A 469 0.88 1.94 12.08
N SER A 470 0.97 0.65 11.79
CA SER A 470 0.46 0.08 10.54
C SER A 470 -0.70 -0.86 10.80
N LEU A 471 -1.75 -0.71 9.98
CA LEU A 471 -2.94 -1.54 9.99
C LEU A 471 -2.79 -2.68 8.99
N LYS A 472 -3.24 -3.86 9.36
CA LYS A 472 -3.37 -5.00 8.45
C LYS A 472 -4.83 -5.15 8.05
N ASP A 473 -5.11 -5.07 6.75
CA ASP A 473 -6.47 -5.24 6.25
C ASP A 473 -6.86 -6.72 6.10
N CYS A 474 -8.12 -6.98 5.75
CA CYS A 474 -8.67 -8.33 5.58
C CYS A 474 -8.00 -9.16 4.47
N LEU A 475 -7.25 -8.53 3.57
CA LEU A 475 -6.42 -9.18 2.55
C LEU A 475 -4.98 -9.41 3.00
N GLY A 476 -4.62 -8.99 4.21
CA GLY A 476 -3.28 -9.09 4.75
C GLY A 476 -2.31 -7.99 4.29
N ARG A 477 -2.78 -6.95 3.57
CA ARG A 477 -1.96 -5.80 3.17
C ARG A 477 -1.72 -4.90 4.37
N VAL A 478 -0.52 -4.33 4.45
CA VAL A 478 -0.10 -3.47 5.55
C VAL A 478 -0.17 -1.99 5.13
N TRP A 479 -0.86 -1.17 5.91
CA TRP A 479 -1.09 0.24 5.66
C TRP A 479 -0.55 1.08 6.81
N GLN A 480 0.53 1.82 6.61
CA GLN A 480 0.99 2.81 7.57
C GLN A 480 -0.01 3.97 7.64
N CYS A 481 -0.58 4.21 8.81
CA CYS A 481 -1.56 5.27 9.08
C CYS A 481 -1.09 6.18 10.21
N GLY A 482 -1.00 5.66 11.44
CA GLY A 482 -0.63 6.42 12.61
C GLY A 482 0.88 6.69 12.70
N THR A 483 1.22 7.85 13.25
CA THR A 483 2.61 8.22 13.52
C THR A 483 2.72 9.05 14.79
N MET A 484 3.84 8.89 15.50
CA MET A 484 4.29 9.78 16.57
C MET A 484 5.78 10.07 16.36
N GLN A 485 6.16 11.34 16.23
CA GLN A 485 7.54 11.77 15.95
C GLN A 485 8.01 12.74 17.01
N VAL A 486 9.23 12.59 17.47
CA VAL A 486 9.86 13.52 18.44
C VAL A 486 10.73 14.51 17.69
N ASP A 487 10.52 15.80 17.92
CA ASP A 487 11.28 16.89 17.30
C ASP A 487 11.84 17.85 18.36
N PHE A 488 13.16 17.86 18.49
CA PHE A 488 13.90 18.79 19.35
C PHE A 488 14.38 20.05 18.60
N SER A 489 14.17 20.12 17.29
CA SER A 489 14.80 21.10 16.41
C SER A 489 13.87 22.24 16.00
N MET A 490 12.69 21.91 15.47
CA MET A 490 11.80 22.91 14.85
C MET A 490 11.30 24.00 15.82
N PRO A 491 10.94 23.69 17.09
CA PRO A 491 10.54 24.75 18.01
C PRO A 491 11.63 25.81 18.19
N GLY A 492 12.88 25.41 18.38
CA GLY A 492 14.01 26.34 18.53
C GLY A 492 14.32 27.14 17.26
N ARG A 493 14.19 26.53 16.08
CA ARG A 493 14.35 27.22 14.78
C ARG A 493 13.32 28.30 14.53
N LEU A 494 12.15 28.18 15.15
CA LEU A 494 11.03 29.12 15.04
C LEU A 494 10.82 29.94 16.31
N ASP A 495 11.86 30.06 17.18
CA ASP A 495 11.90 30.86 18.40
C ASP A 495 10.80 30.51 19.41
N ALA A 496 10.39 29.23 19.49
CA ALA A 496 9.44 28.79 20.50
C ALA A 496 10.12 28.60 21.86
N GLU A 497 9.57 29.24 22.89
CA GLU A 497 10.12 29.23 24.26
C GLU A 497 9.00 29.03 25.29
N TYR A 498 9.36 28.49 26.45
CA TYR A 498 8.53 28.51 27.66
C TYR A 498 9.35 28.97 28.86
N VAL A 499 8.67 29.49 29.86
CA VAL A 499 9.31 29.88 31.14
C VAL A 499 9.32 28.67 32.06
N ALA A 500 10.52 28.21 32.41
CA ALA A 500 10.74 27.07 33.31
C ALA A 500 10.51 27.48 34.78
N GLU A 501 10.55 26.52 35.70
CA GLU A 501 10.31 26.72 37.12
C GLU A 501 11.31 27.68 37.78
N ASP A 502 12.54 27.67 37.30
CA ASP A 502 13.62 28.58 37.74
C ASP A 502 13.55 29.97 37.11
N GLY A 503 12.52 30.25 36.31
CA GLY A 503 12.35 31.52 35.58
C GLY A 503 13.19 31.63 34.30
N SER A 504 14.00 30.62 33.96
CA SER A 504 14.74 30.60 32.70
C SER A 504 13.83 30.30 31.52
N LYS A 505 14.25 30.75 30.32
CA LYS A 505 13.59 30.40 29.07
C LYS A 505 14.19 29.14 28.52
N LYS A 506 13.34 28.18 28.14
CA LYS A 506 13.71 26.89 27.52
C LYS A 506 12.90 26.64 26.25
N VAL A 507 13.50 25.92 25.32
CA VAL A 507 12.82 25.46 24.11
C VAL A 507 11.98 24.21 24.45
N PRO A 508 10.69 24.14 24.10
CA PRO A 508 9.89 22.93 24.28
C PRO A 508 10.28 21.84 23.29
N VAL A 509 10.05 20.58 23.65
CA VAL A 509 10.00 19.48 22.71
C VAL A 509 8.67 19.54 21.96
N MET A 510 8.67 19.21 20.68
CA MET A 510 7.46 19.08 19.87
C MET A 510 7.26 17.64 19.43
N LEU A 511 6.09 17.09 19.73
CA LEU A 511 5.69 15.78 19.24
C LEU A 511 4.70 15.98 18.09
N HIS A 512 5.03 15.45 16.92
CA HIS A 512 4.12 15.43 15.78
C HIS A 512 3.34 14.12 15.80
N ARG A 513 2.02 14.17 15.68
CA ARG A 513 1.24 12.95 15.65
C ARG A 513 0.07 13.00 14.67
N ALA A 514 -0.26 11.86 14.08
CA ALA A 514 -1.49 11.61 13.36
C ALA A 514 -2.02 10.23 13.74
N ILE A 515 -3.34 10.06 13.83
CA ILE A 515 -3.99 8.76 14.09
C ILE A 515 -4.33 8.10 12.77
N LEU A 516 -5.12 8.76 11.92
CA LEU A 516 -5.54 8.25 10.62
C LEU A 516 -4.51 8.52 9.52
N GLY A 517 -3.71 9.55 9.70
CA GLY A 517 -2.80 10.10 8.70
C GLY A 517 -3.55 11.00 7.72
N SER A 518 -3.87 10.54 6.51
CA SER A 518 -4.75 11.23 5.57
C SER A 518 -6.15 10.65 5.67
N LEU A 519 -7.17 11.51 5.82
CA LEU A 519 -8.57 11.08 5.83
C LEU A 519 -8.96 10.40 4.51
N GLU A 520 -8.48 10.92 3.37
CA GLU A 520 -8.71 10.34 2.04
C GLU A 520 -8.18 8.91 1.99
N ARG A 521 -6.92 8.71 2.36
CA ARG A 521 -6.29 7.38 2.38
C ARG A 521 -7.00 6.43 3.35
N PHE A 522 -7.37 6.93 4.52
CA PHE A 522 -8.05 6.10 5.53
C PHE A 522 -9.45 5.69 5.08
N VAL A 523 -10.23 6.58 4.45
CA VAL A 523 -11.51 6.22 3.82
C VAL A 523 -11.29 5.16 2.74
N GLY A 524 -10.25 5.29 1.92
CA GLY A 524 -9.89 4.26 0.94
C GLY A 524 -9.61 2.90 1.58
N ILE A 525 -8.84 2.86 2.67
CA ILE A 525 -8.53 1.64 3.44
C ILE A 525 -9.82 1.03 4.03
N LEU A 526 -10.68 1.82 4.63
CA LEU A 526 -11.97 1.37 5.17
C LEU A 526 -12.86 0.74 4.09
N LEU A 527 -12.97 1.41 2.93
CA LEU A 527 -13.76 0.89 1.80
C LEU A 527 -13.23 -0.46 1.32
N GLU A 528 -11.91 -0.60 1.17
CA GLU A 528 -11.31 -1.86 0.72
C GLU A 528 -11.37 -2.94 1.79
N ASN A 529 -11.17 -2.61 3.06
CA ASN A 529 -11.27 -3.56 4.17
C ASN A 529 -12.69 -4.14 4.27
N THR A 530 -13.71 -3.29 4.16
CA THR A 530 -15.13 -3.68 4.28
C THR A 530 -15.79 -4.10 2.97
N ALA A 531 -15.09 -4.05 1.82
CA ALA A 531 -15.70 -4.18 0.48
C ALA A 531 -16.88 -3.21 0.26
N GLY A 532 -16.82 -2.01 0.86
CA GLY A 532 -17.90 -1.02 0.85
C GLY A 532 -19.08 -1.32 1.78
N LEU A 533 -19.04 -2.43 2.53
CA LEU A 533 -20.04 -2.79 3.53
C LEU A 533 -19.79 -2.02 4.84
N LEU A 534 -19.82 -0.70 4.77
CA LEU A 534 -19.58 0.14 5.95
C LEU A 534 -20.55 -0.22 7.10
N PRO A 535 -20.08 -0.17 8.36
CA PRO A 535 -20.96 -0.33 9.50
C PRO A 535 -21.99 0.82 9.58
N PRO A 536 -23.13 0.63 10.25
CA PRO A 536 -24.23 1.61 10.26
C PRO A 536 -23.81 3.02 10.66
N TRP A 537 -22.86 3.17 11.60
CA TRP A 537 -22.41 4.48 12.04
C TRP A 537 -21.66 5.29 10.94
N LEU A 538 -20.95 4.63 10.01
CA LEU A 538 -20.26 5.25 8.86
C LEU A 538 -21.12 5.31 7.60
N SER A 539 -22.16 4.49 7.49
CA SER A 539 -22.97 4.40 6.27
C SER A 539 -23.63 5.73 5.91
N PRO A 540 -23.52 6.25 4.68
CA PRO A 540 -24.13 7.53 4.28
C PRO A 540 -25.66 7.50 4.34
N THR A 541 -26.25 6.34 4.11
CA THR A 541 -27.65 6.03 4.34
C THR A 541 -27.71 4.80 5.24
N GLN A 542 -28.27 4.95 6.44
CA GLN A 542 -28.33 3.88 7.45
C GLN A 542 -29.54 2.96 7.23
N ALA A 543 -30.65 3.53 6.76
CA ALA A 543 -31.80 2.75 6.32
C ALA A 543 -32.51 3.42 5.15
N ALA A 544 -33.04 2.59 4.24
CA ALA A 544 -33.86 3.05 3.12
C ALA A 544 -35.33 2.63 3.33
N VAL A 545 -36.24 3.58 3.23
CA VAL A 545 -37.70 3.36 3.33
C VAL A 545 -38.26 3.09 1.93
N LEU A 546 -38.80 1.92 1.72
CA LEU A 546 -39.22 1.41 0.40
C LEU A 546 -40.74 1.20 0.36
N THR A 547 -41.46 1.94 -0.47
CA THR A 547 -42.90 1.77 -0.65
C THR A 547 -43.21 0.72 -1.73
N ILE A 548 -44.24 -0.09 -1.51
CA ILE A 548 -44.74 -1.06 -2.49
C ILE A 548 -45.56 -0.34 -3.57
N THR A 549 -46.43 0.60 -3.16
CA THR A 549 -47.27 1.44 -4.04
C THR A 549 -47.24 2.90 -3.62
N ASP A 550 -47.80 3.78 -4.43
CA ASP A 550 -47.83 5.23 -4.17
C ASP A 550 -48.69 5.59 -2.96
N SER A 551 -49.70 4.75 -2.59
CA SER A 551 -50.56 4.98 -1.43
C SER A 551 -49.83 5.06 -0.09
N GLN A 552 -48.61 4.46 0.00
CA GLN A 552 -47.81 4.50 1.21
C GLN A 552 -46.80 5.67 1.30
N HIS A 553 -46.73 6.54 0.26
CA HIS A 553 -45.73 7.62 0.19
C HIS A 553 -45.80 8.57 1.40
N GLU A 554 -47.00 8.95 1.83
CA GLU A 554 -47.14 9.88 2.97
C GLU A 554 -46.65 9.24 4.28
N TYR A 555 -46.93 7.96 4.47
CA TYR A 555 -46.43 7.24 5.64
C TYR A 555 -44.89 7.06 5.56
N ALA A 556 -44.33 6.76 4.41
CA ALA A 556 -42.88 6.66 4.21
C ALA A 556 -42.17 7.99 4.54
N LYS A 557 -42.68 9.13 4.08
CA LYS A 557 -42.14 10.45 4.45
C LYS A 557 -42.23 10.73 5.95
N LYS A 558 -43.34 10.30 6.60
CA LYS A 558 -43.47 10.40 8.06
C LYS A 558 -42.43 9.55 8.78
N VAL A 559 -42.20 8.30 8.36
CA VAL A 559 -41.17 7.41 8.89
C VAL A 559 -39.77 8.02 8.75
N GLU A 560 -39.42 8.50 7.55
CA GLU A 560 -38.13 9.17 7.31
C GLU A 560 -37.97 10.37 8.24
N LYS A 561 -38.96 11.29 8.33
CA LYS A 561 -38.90 12.47 9.17
C LYS A 561 -38.75 12.13 10.65
N MET A 562 -39.48 11.11 11.14
CA MET A 562 -39.44 10.71 12.56
C MET A 562 -38.10 10.08 12.93
N LEU A 563 -37.50 9.26 12.07
CA LEU A 563 -36.20 8.65 12.31
C LEU A 563 -35.07 9.68 12.12
N ALA A 564 -35.16 10.56 11.14
CA ALA A 564 -34.20 11.64 10.92
C ALA A 564 -34.16 12.63 12.11
N ALA A 565 -35.31 12.90 12.77
CA ALA A 565 -35.38 13.73 13.95
C ALA A 565 -34.62 13.14 15.17
N GLN A 566 -34.26 11.83 15.12
CA GLN A 566 -33.42 11.13 16.11
C GLN A 566 -31.93 11.08 15.69
N GLY A 567 -31.55 11.87 14.68
CA GLY A 567 -30.16 11.92 14.19
C GLY A 567 -29.77 10.79 13.22
N LEU A 568 -30.75 9.99 12.76
CA LEU A 568 -30.51 8.88 11.85
C LEU A 568 -30.53 9.34 10.38
N ARG A 569 -29.63 8.77 9.55
CA ARG A 569 -29.54 9.07 8.12
C ARG A 569 -30.42 8.12 7.33
N ILE A 570 -31.67 8.55 7.08
CA ILE A 570 -32.72 7.78 6.43
C ILE A 570 -33.05 8.40 5.06
N LYS A 571 -33.33 7.59 4.06
CA LYS A 571 -33.80 8.04 2.74
C LYS A 571 -35.02 7.23 2.30
N SER A 572 -36.06 7.90 1.79
CA SER A 572 -37.24 7.24 1.20
C SER A 572 -37.04 7.05 -0.30
N ASP A 573 -37.34 5.85 -0.79
CA ASP A 573 -37.42 5.56 -2.23
C ASP A 573 -38.89 5.51 -2.67
N LEU A 574 -39.33 6.63 -3.17
CA LEU A 574 -40.70 6.85 -3.64
C LEU A 574 -40.86 6.70 -5.16
N ARG A 575 -39.84 6.17 -5.85
CA ARG A 575 -39.93 5.93 -7.29
C ARG A 575 -41.04 4.94 -7.62
N ASN A 576 -41.70 5.14 -8.77
CA ASN A 576 -42.70 4.19 -9.28
C ASN A 576 -41.98 2.98 -9.91
N GLU A 577 -41.44 2.13 -9.05
CA GLU A 577 -40.68 0.91 -9.40
C GLU A 577 -41.15 -0.27 -8.56
N LYS A 578 -41.01 -1.49 -9.10
CA LYS A 578 -41.33 -2.71 -8.36
C LYS A 578 -40.49 -2.83 -7.09
N ILE A 579 -41.08 -3.27 -5.98
CA ILE A 579 -40.40 -3.41 -4.69
C ILE A 579 -39.11 -4.26 -4.79
N GLY A 580 -39.10 -5.33 -5.59
CA GLY A 580 -37.90 -6.14 -5.81
C GLY A 580 -36.75 -5.37 -6.47
N TYR A 581 -37.07 -4.42 -7.37
CA TYR A 581 -36.07 -3.53 -7.96
C TYR A 581 -35.49 -2.56 -6.91
N LYS A 582 -36.35 -1.93 -6.10
CA LYS A 582 -35.92 -1.03 -5.01
C LYS A 582 -35.03 -1.76 -4.01
N ILE A 583 -35.44 -2.96 -3.55
CA ILE A 583 -34.63 -3.79 -2.64
C ILE A 583 -33.26 -4.06 -3.27
N ARG A 584 -33.22 -4.57 -4.49
CA ARG A 584 -31.94 -4.85 -5.18
C ARG A 584 -31.07 -3.61 -5.32
N HIS A 585 -31.66 -2.46 -5.69
CA HIS A 585 -30.93 -1.21 -5.84
C HIS A 585 -30.22 -0.81 -4.53
N HIS A 586 -30.96 -0.77 -3.42
CA HIS A 586 -30.41 -0.36 -2.13
C HIS A 586 -29.46 -1.41 -1.53
N THR A 587 -29.66 -2.70 -1.82
CA THR A 587 -28.68 -3.76 -1.47
C THR A 587 -27.36 -3.55 -2.21
N LEU A 588 -27.38 -3.21 -3.50
CA LEU A 588 -26.18 -2.87 -4.28
C LEU A 588 -25.50 -1.60 -3.77
N GLN A 589 -26.27 -0.63 -3.24
CA GLN A 589 -25.76 0.56 -2.56
C GLN A 589 -25.26 0.28 -1.13
N ARG A 590 -25.24 -0.98 -0.70
CA ARG A 590 -24.73 -1.43 0.62
C ARG A 590 -25.46 -0.81 1.81
N VAL A 591 -26.71 -0.35 1.62
CA VAL A 591 -27.52 0.22 2.72
C VAL A 591 -27.77 -0.85 3.79
N PRO A 592 -27.44 -0.60 5.08
CA PRO A 592 -27.54 -1.60 6.14
C PRO A 592 -28.93 -2.18 6.34
N TYR A 593 -29.96 -1.30 6.34
CA TYR A 593 -31.35 -1.70 6.58
C TYR A 593 -32.30 -1.22 5.51
N LEU A 594 -33.25 -2.07 5.14
CA LEU A 594 -34.33 -1.78 4.22
C LEU A 594 -35.67 -1.86 4.97
N LEU A 595 -36.42 -0.77 5.00
CA LEU A 595 -37.72 -0.66 5.66
C LEU A 595 -38.82 -0.70 4.62
N VAL A 596 -39.41 -1.88 4.42
CA VAL A 596 -40.46 -2.09 3.44
C VAL A 596 -41.80 -1.67 4.04
N ILE A 597 -42.58 -0.87 3.30
CA ILE A 597 -43.88 -0.38 3.69
C ILE A 597 -44.92 -0.81 2.68
N GLY A 598 -45.85 -1.62 3.14
CA GLY A 598 -47.11 -1.97 2.46
C GLY A 598 -48.31 -1.46 3.27
N ASP A 599 -49.51 -1.84 2.85
CA ASP A 599 -50.76 -1.38 3.51
C ASP A 599 -50.84 -1.83 4.98
N LYS A 600 -50.35 -3.05 5.29
CA LYS A 600 -50.35 -3.55 6.67
C LYS A 600 -49.44 -2.73 7.58
N GLU A 601 -48.26 -2.34 7.11
CA GLU A 601 -47.34 -1.50 7.86
C GLU A 601 -47.93 -0.12 8.12
N VAL A 602 -48.67 0.45 7.15
CA VAL A 602 -49.37 1.73 7.32
C VAL A 602 -50.48 1.60 8.38
N GLU A 603 -51.33 0.57 8.30
CA GLU A 603 -52.41 0.32 9.25
C GLU A 603 -51.90 0.13 10.67
N ASN A 604 -50.84 -0.64 10.85
CA ASN A 604 -50.26 -0.99 12.16
C ASN A 604 -49.25 0.05 12.67
N GLN A 605 -48.92 1.10 11.90
CA GLN A 605 -47.88 2.11 12.20
C GLN A 605 -46.52 1.44 12.46
N GLN A 606 -46.14 0.47 11.63
CA GLN A 606 -44.92 -0.35 11.70
C GLN A 606 -44.08 -0.24 10.42
N VAL A 607 -42.91 -0.86 10.42
CA VAL A 607 -42.06 -1.07 9.25
C VAL A 607 -41.63 -2.53 9.20
N ALA A 608 -41.61 -3.15 8.01
CA ALA A 608 -41.05 -4.47 7.83
C ALA A 608 -39.53 -4.30 7.53
N VAL A 609 -38.70 -4.83 8.43
CA VAL A 609 -37.26 -4.60 8.44
C VAL A 609 -36.51 -5.75 7.77
N ARG A 610 -35.63 -5.42 6.83
CA ARG A 610 -34.70 -6.38 6.23
C ARG A 610 -33.27 -5.87 6.35
N THR A 611 -32.33 -6.77 6.57
CA THR A 611 -30.91 -6.46 6.53
C THR A 611 -30.38 -6.46 5.09
N ARG A 612 -29.22 -5.85 4.87
CA ARG A 612 -28.54 -5.88 3.55
C ARG A 612 -28.15 -7.29 3.10
N SER A 613 -27.94 -8.23 4.04
CA SER A 613 -27.69 -9.66 3.74
C SER A 613 -28.94 -10.42 3.30
N GLY A 614 -30.12 -9.79 3.39
CA GLY A 614 -31.40 -10.35 2.96
C GLY A 614 -32.20 -11.01 4.07
N GLU A 615 -31.76 -11.00 5.31
CA GLU A 615 -32.49 -11.49 6.46
C GLU A 615 -33.74 -10.62 6.71
N ASP A 616 -34.86 -11.29 6.99
CA ASP A 616 -36.15 -10.65 7.32
C ASP A 616 -36.34 -10.63 8.83
N LEU A 617 -36.25 -9.45 9.44
CA LEU A 617 -36.39 -9.25 10.88
C LEU A 617 -37.86 -9.04 11.29
N GLY A 618 -38.78 -9.14 10.33
CA GLY A 618 -40.21 -8.95 10.55
C GLY A 618 -40.65 -7.50 10.71
N ALA A 619 -41.94 -7.31 11.02
CA ALA A 619 -42.52 -6.00 11.25
C ALA A 619 -42.29 -5.55 12.70
N MET A 620 -41.86 -4.30 12.87
CA MET A 620 -41.65 -3.69 14.21
C MET A 620 -42.06 -2.23 14.25
N SER A 621 -42.24 -1.69 15.44
CA SER A 621 -42.55 -0.28 15.62
C SER A 621 -41.34 0.59 15.28
N LEU A 622 -41.55 1.85 14.92
CA LEU A 622 -40.48 2.81 14.63
C LEU A 622 -39.52 2.99 15.79
N ASN A 623 -40.01 3.00 17.02
CA ASN A 623 -39.16 3.10 18.21
C ASN A 623 -38.29 1.85 18.41
N ALA A 624 -38.82 0.66 18.18
CA ALA A 624 -38.04 -0.58 18.26
C ALA A 624 -36.93 -0.60 17.21
N PHE A 625 -37.22 -0.20 15.98
CA PHE A 625 -36.21 -0.08 14.94
C PHE A 625 -35.15 0.99 15.27
N ALA A 626 -35.57 2.18 15.73
CA ALA A 626 -34.64 3.23 16.11
C ALA A 626 -33.68 2.78 17.22
N ASN A 627 -34.20 2.12 18.27
CA ASN A 627 -33.38 1.58 19.36
C ASN A 627 -32.39 0.53 18.86
N ARG A 628 -32.83 -0.37 17.96
CA ARG A 628 -31.94 -1.35 17.33
C ARG A 628 -30.82 -0.64 16.56
N LEU A 629 -31.17 0.29 15.67
CA LEU A 629 -30.19 1.01 14.86
C LEU A 629 -29.21 1.84 15.71
N HIS A 630 -29.68 2.46 16.78
CA HIS A 630 -28.79 3.15 17.73
C HIS A 630 -27.84 2.19 18.46
N GLY A 631 -28.32 0.99 18.82
CA GLY A 631 -27.46 -0.07 19.35
C GLY A 631 -26.34 -0.45 18.38
N ASP A 632 -26.71 -0.72 17.12
CA ASP A 632 -25.76 -1.09 16.06
C ASP A 632 -24.76 0.05 15.74
N ILE A 633 -25.21 1.29 15.77
CA ILE A 633 -24.33 2.48 15.64
C ILE A 633 -23.31 2.50 16.79
N GLY A 634 -23.72 2.14 18.01
CA GLY A 634 -22.85 2.07 19.18
C GLY A 634 -21.77 0.99 19.11
N LEU A 635 -21.98 -0.09 18.34
CA LEU A 635 -20.99 -1.15 18.11
C LEU A 635 -19.85 -0.70 17.19
N ARG A 636 -20.03 0.36 16.41
CA ARG A 636 -19.05 0.95 15.48
C ARG A 636 -18.48 -0.10 14.52
N GLY A 637 -17.16 -0.24 14.41
CA GLY A 637 -16.48 -1.22 13.56
C GLY A 637 -16.61 -2.67 14.00
N ARG A 638 -17.11 -2.90 15.23
CA ARG A 638 -17.41 -4.23 15.79
C ARG A 638 -18.78 -4.77 15.37
N PHE A 639 -19.55 -3.98 14.64
CA PHE A 639 -20.83 -4.40 14.09
C PHE A 639 -20.64 -5.44 12.99
N ASP A 640 -21.16 -6.64 13.21
CA ASP A 640 -21.22 -7.69 12.21
C ASP A 640 -22.67 -8.13 12.01
N ILE A 641 -23.24 -7.77 10.87
CA ILE A 641 -24.62 -8.09 10.50
C ILE A 641 -24.80 -9.59 10.19
N ASP A 642 -23.70 -10.28 9.92
CA ASP A 642 -23.71 -11.69 9.55
C ASP A 642 -23.40 -12.62 10.73
N SER A 643 -22.96 -12.09 11.88
CA SER A 643 -22.66 -12.88 13.09
C SER A 643 -23.91 -13.35 13.87
N GLU A 644 -25.10 -12.86 13.55
CA GLU A 644 -26.36 -13.34 14.14
C GLU A 644 -26.84 -14.70 13.56
N LYS A 645 -25.98 -15.38 12.76
CA LYS A 645 -26.30 -16.68 12.14
C LYS A 645 -25.75 -17.91 12.89
N GLU A 646 -25.26 -17.77 14.13
CA GLU A 646 -24.91 -18.90 14.98
C GLU A 646 -26.01 -19.22 16.02
#